data_db04f0f26e483aafa21d22477df777d8
#
_entry.id   db04f0f26e483aafa21d22477df777d8
#
_cell.length_a   1.000
_cell.length_b   1.000
_cell.length_c   1.000
_cell.angle_alpha   90.00
_cell.angle_beta   90.00
_cell.angle_gamma   90.00
#
_symmetry.space_group_name_H-M   'P 1'
#
loop_
_entity.id
_entity.type
_entity.pdbx_description
1 polymer ?
#
loop_
_entity_poly.entity_id
_entity_poly.type
_entity_poly.pdbx_seq_one_letter_code
_entity_poly.pdbx_strand_id
1 'polypeptide(L)'
;MTGKPKYYLTTPIYYTNGLPHIGHTYSTVVCDTIRRYKRMQGYDVVLTTGTDEHGVNVERSAKKAGVPESEFVAKMAAEWRALWDELGVQGDEFIRTTDLKHAHTVQWLFKQCRENGFVYPGHYTGQYCIYDNAYVDVKPGENCPDCGRPTETVTEANYFFKLSAFQKPLLDWYAKHPTFIQPEARRNEVLSFVEGGLRDLSITRTTIRWGIPVPGEEPHVFYVWFDALTAYLSAVGGPQYEKTGFWPADVHLVGKEIIRFHAVYWPAFLMAAGLPLPKQIWAHGWLLMDSTKMSKSLGNVVRPRPIVHVLGMDALRYYLLRETVFGQDGNFSYEALVQRYNSDLANGLGNLASRTLTMIEKYFDGKIPDPLFGDKLSDSEDQAGQSIRQIAELMTVSSPSAGLAVWSMENFHFSRALESTWTLISAVDAYLTTNKPWALAEDDTRRGRLSRVLYNAAEALRFVAVLAHPVLPESTTKLWRQLGQPTTLGDWPIGELRWGQLTPGTPLGKSQALFPRIEKAEAIERMESMENEAQKQPSPVTAPASALAAGSTTAASPGAAEKIGIEDFAKIEMRVGQIKTAERIVGADKLLKLTVDIGTEIRQICAGIAQYYEPEKLIGRKVAVVVNLAPRKLRGVESNGMIIAASVGPEGRPVLAGFPDEDVEIGARLK
;
A
#
# COMPACT_ATOMS: atom_id res chain seq x y z
N MET A 1 39.46 -11.16 3.46
CA MET A 1 38.24 -11.27 2.65
C MET A 1 37.34 -10.13 3.10
N THR A 2 37.26 -9.06 2.36
CA THR A 2 36.31 -7.97 2.61
C THR A 2 34.94 -8.50 2.15
N GLY A 3 34.07 -8.88 3.10
CA GLY A 3 32.70 -9.27 2.80
C GLY A 3 31.97 -8.14 2.08
N LYS A 4 30.86 -8.45 1.39
CA LYS A 4 29.98 -7.43 0.79
C LYS A 4 29.58 -6.40 1.84
N PRO A 5 29.50 -5.10 1.50
CA PRO A 5 28.97 -4.09 2.42
C PRO A 5 27.52 -4.43 2.78
N LYS A 6 27.13 -4.26 4.04
CA LYS A 6 25.82 -4.58 4.54
C LYS A 6 24.87 -3.41 4.39
N TYR A 7 23.61 -3.71 4.10
CA TYR A 7 22.53 -2.74 4.01
C TYR A 7 21.28 -3.27 4.68
N TYR A 8 20.77 -2.55 5.67
CA TYR A 8 19.59 -2.95 6.41
C TYR A 8 18.46 -1.93 6.21
N LEU A 9 17.32 -2.42 5.71
CA LEU A 9 16.12 -1.60 5.56
C LEU A 9 14.89 -2.32 6.11
N THR A 10 13.88 -1.52 6.51
CA THR A 10 12.66 -2.03 7.10
C THR A 10 11.43 -1.40 6.50
N THR A 11 10.36 -2.18 6.34
CA THR A 11 9.00 -1.65 6.26
C THR A 11 8.49 -1.31 7.67
N PRO A 12 7.33 -0.65 7.83
CA PRO A 12 6.57 -0.80 9.06
C PRO A 12 6.25 -2.27 9.32
N ILE A 13 6.07 -2.67 10.56
CA ILE A 13 5.35 -3.89 10.87
C ILE A 13 3.84 -3.57 10.92
N TYR A 14 3.02 -4.47 10.39
CA TYR A 14 1.63 -4.17 10.07
C TYR A 14 0.66 -4.73 11.11
N TYR A 15 -0.31 -3.92 11.54
CA TYR A 15 -1.36 -4.37 12.44
C TYR A 15 -2.19 -5.51 11.85
N THR A 16 -2.37 -6.57 12.64
CA THR A 16 -3.14 -7.76 12.23
C THR A 16 -4.66 -7.59 12.36
N ASN A 17 -5.17 -6.40 12.66
CA ASN A 17 -6.61 -6.12 12.77
C ASN A 17 -7.35 -6.10 11.44
N GLY A 18 -6.69 -6.41 10.33
CA GLY A 18 -7.29 -6.52 9.00
C GLY A 18 -6.34 -6.97 7.91
N LEU A 19 -6.93 -7.34 6.77
CA LEU A 19 -6.20 -7.75 5.58
C LEU A 19 -5.41 -6.58 4.97
N PRO A 20 -4.30 -6.87 4.29
CA PRO A 20 -3.50 -5.86 3.60
C PRO A 20 -4.31 -5.14 2.51
N HIS A 21 -4.02 -3.87 2.34
CA HIS A 21 -4.54 -3.04 1.26
C HIS A 21 -3.40 -2.36 0.48
N ILE A 22 -3.75 -1.68 -0.60
CA ILE A 22 -2.78 -1.09 -1.54
C ILE A 22 -1.79 -0.10 -0.87
N GLY A 23 -2.19 0.58 0.22
CA GLY A 23 -1.30 1.45 0.99
C GLY A 23 -0.15 0.68 1.66
N HIS A 24 -0.44 -0.48 2.26
CA HIS A 24 0.58 -1.38 2.80
C HIS A 24 1.46 -1.96 1.69
N THR A 25 0.84 -2.31 0.57
CA THR A 25 1.53 -2.80 -0.62
C THR A 25 2.54 -1.77 -1.14
N TYR A 26 2.17 -0.49 -1.13
CA TYR A 26 3.06 0.59 -1.56
C TYR A 26 4.35 0.64 -0.73
N SER A 27 4.23 0.69 0.60
CA SER A 27 5.39 0.67 1.50
C SER A 27 6.31 -0.54 1.23
N THR A 28 5.70 -1.72 1.10
CA THR A 28 6.44 -2.97 0.94
C THR A 28 7.10 -3.07 -0.45
N VAL A 29 6.42 -2.65 -1.51
CA VAL A 29 6.98 -2.62 -2.88
C VAL A 29 8.13 -1.63 -2.99
N VAL A 30 8.03 -0.46 -2.34
CA VAL A 30 9.15 0.51 -2.28
C VAL A 30 10.38 -0.14 -1.63
N CYS A 31 10.21 -0.77 -0.47
CA CYS A 31 11.31 -1.44 0.21
C CYS A 31 11.92 -2.58 -0.61
N ASP A 32 11.10 -3.44 -1.22
CA ASP A 32 11.61 -4.52 -2.07
C ASP A 32 12.36 -3.98 -3.30
N THR A 33 11.89 -2.86 -3.86
CA THR A 33 12.58 -2.18 -4.97
C THR A 33 13.96 -1.68 -4.54
N ILE A 34 14.08 -1.03 -3.38
CA ILE A 34 15.36 -0.59 -2.81
C ILE A 34 16.25 -1.81 -2.54
N ARG A 35 15.72 -2.88 -1.95
CA ARG A 35 16.43 -4.11 -1.68
C ARG A 35 17.04 -4.72 -2.94
N ARG A 36 16.24 -4.88 -4.00
CA ARG A 36 16.72 -5.41 -5.29
C ARG A 36 17.79 -4.52 -5.88
N TYR A 37 17.59 -3.22 -5.87
CA TYR A 37 18.55 -2.25 -6.38
C TYR A 37 19.88 -2.32 -5.61
N LYS A 38 19.84 -2.36 -4.26
CA LYS A 38 21.04 -2.46 -3.43
C LYS A 38 21.79 -3.78 -3.63
N ARG A 39 21.08 -4.89 -3.85
CA ARG A 39 21.71 -6.17 -4.25
C ARG A 39 22.45 -6.05 -5.58
N MET A 40 21.85 -5.43 -6.58
CA MET A 40 22.50 -5.15 -7.87
C MET A 40 23.69 -4.18 -7.73
N GLN A 41 23.76 -3.38 -6.67
CA GLN A 41 24.94 -2.58 -6.31
C GLN A 41 25.99 -3.39 -5.53
N GLY A 42 25.78 -4.67 -5.30
CA GLY A 42 26.73 -5.57 -4.63
C GLY A 42 26.64 -5.59 -3.10
N TYR A 43 25.61 -5.00 -2.50
CA TYR A 43 25.38 -5.08 -1.05
C TYR A 43 24.85 -6.45 -0.63
N ASP A 44 25.18 -6.85 0.60
CA ASP A 44 24.47 -7.86 1.35
C ASP A 44 23.30 -7.18 2.06
N VAL A 45 22.07 -7.46 1.63
CA VAL A 45 20.89 -6.68 2.03
C VAL A 45 19.96 -7.53 2.87
N VAL A 46 19.52 -7.00 4.00
CA VAL A 46 18.41 -7.53 4.80
C VAL A 46 17.22 -6.56 4.74
N LEU A 47 16.07 -7.06 4.30
CA LEU A 47 14.78 -6.40 4.39
C LEU A 47 13.95 -7.06 5.50
N THR A 48 13.62 -6.28 6.53
CA THR A 48 12.67 -6.69 7.56
C THR A 48 11.29 -6.14 7.25
N THR A 49 10.30 -7.02 7.27
CA THR A 49 8.87 -6.73 7.32
C THR A 49 8.24 -7.58 8.41
N GLY A 50 6.95 -7.42 8.69
CA GLY A 50 6.32 -8.27 9.71
C GLY A 50 4.96 -7.79 10.16
N THR A 51 4.49 -8.39 11.26
CA THR A 51 3.18 -8.12 11.83
C THR A 51 3.28 -7.63 13.27
N ASP A 52 2.53 -6.56 13.56
CA ASP A 52 2.24 -6.07 14.91
C ASP A 52 0.97 -6.79 15.41
N GLU A 53 1.17 -7.64 16.42
CA GLU A 53 0.17 -8.64 16.83
C GLU A 53 -0.40 -8.37 18.22
N HIS A 54 -0.01 -7.30 18.89
CA HIS A 54 -0.45 -6.96 20.24
C HIS A 54 -1.38 -5.73 20.28
N GLY A 55 -1.93 -5.48 21.46
CA GLY A 55 -2.75 -4.30 21.73
C GLY A 55 -4.26 -4.50 21.62
N VAL A 56 -5.01 -3.48 22.07
CA VAL A 56 -6.49 -3.51 22.22
C VAL A 56 -7.21 -3.82 20.92
N ASN A 57 -6.72 -3.34 19.78
CA ASN A 57 -7.38 -3.56 18.49
C ASN A 57 -7.34 -5.03 18.07
N VAL A 58 -6.25 -5.73 18.37
CA VAL A 58 -6.11 -7.16 18.09
C VAL A 58 -7.02 -7.96 19.03
N GLU A 59 -6.99 -7.68 20.34
CA GLU A 59 -7.85 -8.31 21.33
C GLU A 59 -9.34 -8.19 20.97
N ARG A 60 -9.79 -6.98 20.58
CA ARG A 60 -11.16 -6.74 20.10
C ARG A 60 -11.48 -7.50 18.81
N SER A 61 -10.54 -7.56 17.87
CA SER A 61 -10.74 -8.25 16.60
C SER A 61 -10.83 -9.77 16.79
N ALA A 62 -9.99 -10.35 17.63
CA ALA A 62 -10.04 -11.76 18.01
C ALA A 62 -11.35 -12.12 18.72
N LYS A 63 -11.77 -11.29 19.69
CA LYS A 63 -13.06 -11.44 20.39
C LYS A 63 -14.24 -11.37 19.42
N LYS A 64 -14.22 -10.42 18.47
CA LYS A 64 -15.26 -10.32 17.42
C LYS A 64 -15.27 -11.55 16.51
N ALA A 65 -14.12 -12.13 16.23
CA ALA A 65 -13.96 -13.35 15.44
C ALA A 65 -14.33 -14.62 16.23
N GLY A 66 -14.44 -14.55 17.56
CA GLY A 66 -14.78 -15.67 18.42
C GLY A 66 -13.64 -16.70 18.57
N VAL A 67 -12.39 -16.29 18.38
CA VAL A 67 -11.20 -17.14 18.49
C VAL A 67 -10.18 -16.53 19.45
N PRO A 68 -9.27 -17.36 20.04
CA PRO A 68 -8.15 -16.83 20.82
C PRO A 68 -7.27 -15.86 20.03
N GLU A 69 -6.68 -14.86 20.70
CA GLU A 69 -5.80 -13.86 20.07
C GLU A 69 -4.64 -14.52 19.33
N SER A 70 -4.00 -15.52 19.91
CA SER A 70 -2.88 -16.25 19.31
C SER A 70 -3.26 -16.93 17.99
N GLU A 71 -4.46 -17.51 17.90
CA GLU A 71 -4.96 -18.13 16.68
C GLU A 71 -5.32 -17.05 15.64
N PHE A 72 -5.95 -15.96 16.08
CA PHE A 72 -6.31 -14.84 15.24
C PHE A 72 -5.08 -14.27 14.54
N VAL A 73 -4.05 -13.89 15.30
CA VAL A 73 -2.84 -13.26 14.73
C VAL A 73 -2.03 -14.22 13.87
N ALA A 74 -2.02 -15.52 14.19
CA ALA A 74 -1.32 -16.51 13.39
C ALA A 74 -1.94 -16.64 11.98
N LYS A 75 -3.28 -16.68 11.89
CA LYS A 75 -3.99 -16.68 10.59
C LYS A 75 -3.76 -15.40 9.82
N MET A 76 -3.82 -14.25 10.50
CA MET A 76 -3.57 -12.97 9.85
C MET A 76 -2.14 -12.86 9.33
N ALA A 77 -1.12 -13.24 10.11
CA ALA A 77 0.27 -13.23 9.68
C ALA A 77 0.52 -14.12 8.45
N ALA A 78 -0.16 -15.28 8.38
CA ALA A 78 -0.10 -16.15 7.20
C ALA A 78 -0.66 -15.47 5.94
N GLU A 79 -1.78 -14.75 6.05
CA GLU A 79 -2.36 -13.99 4.93
C GLU A 79 -1.45 -12.84 4.45
N TRP A 80 -0.80 -12.13 5.39
CA TRP A 80 0.17 -11.10 5.06
C TRP A 80 1.37 -11.67 4.31
N ARG A 81 1.92 -12.78 4.79
CA ARG A 81 3.06 -13.46 4.15
C ARG A 81 2.69 -13.96 2.75
N ALA A 82 1.54 -14.63 2.60
CA ALA A 82 1.07 -15.11 1.31
C ALA A 82 0.94 -13.98 0.26
N LEU A 83 0.42 -12.82 0.67
CA LEU A 83 0.35 -11.67 -0.23
C LEU A 83 1.72 -11.15 -0.65
N TRP A 84 2.69 -11.10 0.28
CA TRP A 84 4.04 -10.66 -0.07
C TRP A 84 4.70 -11.63 -1.07
N ASP A 85 4.46 -12.93 -0.93
CA ASP A 85 4.92 -13.94 -1.89
C ASP A 85 4.27 -13.73 -3.28
N GLU A 86 2.95 -13.47 -3.34
CA GLU A 86 2.23 -13.16 -4.57
C GLU A 86 2.74 -11.89 -5.26
N LEU A 87 3.21 -10.90 -4.50
CA LEU A 87 3.81 -9.65 -5.00
C LEU A 87 5.30 -9.79 -5.34
N GLY A 88 5.87 -10.99 -5.18
CA GLY A 88 7.29 -11.24 -5.40
C GLY A 88 8.20 -10.51 -4.41
N VAL A 89 7.66 -10.09 -3.27
CA VAL A 89 8.45 -9.48 -2.21
C VAL A 89 9.18 -10.56 -1.43
N GLN A 90 10.48 -10.52 -1.48
CA GLN A 90 11.34 -11.45 -0.75
C GLN A 90 11.85 -10.76 0.51
N GLY A 91 11.02 -10.72 1.58
CA GLY A 91 11.47 -10.31 2.90
C GLY A 91 12.49 -11.31 3.43
N ASP A 92 13.67 -10.82 3.84
CA ASP A 92 14.71 -11.69 4.40
C ASP A 92 14.35 -12.07 5.85
N GLU A 93 13.65 -11.17 6.57
CA GLU A 93 13.13 -11.40 7.92
C GLU A 93 11.66 -10.95 8.00
N PHE A 94 10.78 -11.89 8.31
CA PHE A 94 9.39 -11.62 8.64
C PHE A 94 9.21 -11.75 10.15
N ILE A 95 9.27 -10.62 10.87
CA ILE A 95 9.17 -10.59 12.33
C ILE A 95 7.71 -10.56 12.78
N ARG A 96 7.38 -11.34 13.78
CA ARG A 96 6.09 -11.31 14.48
C ARG A 96 6.33 -10.82 15.91
N THR A 97 5.52 -9.88 16.39
CA THR A 97 5.73 -9.40 17.78
C THR A 97 5.41 -10.49 18.82
N THR A 98 4.72 -11.56 18.44
CA THR A 98 4.51 -12.77 19.26
C THR A 98 5.70 -13.75 19.28
N ASP A 99 6.75 -13.51 18.49
CA ASP A 99 7.94 -14.36 18.50
C ASP A 99 8.70 -14.25 19.83
N LEU A 100 9.15 -15.36 20.39
CA LEU A 100 9.93 -15.37 21.64
C LEU A 100 11.21 -14.54 21.56
N LYS A 101 11.91 -14.57 20.42
CA LYS A 101 13.11 -13.74 20.19
C LYS A 101 12.82 -12.25 20.33
N HIS A 102 11.62 -11.85 19.88
CA HIS A 102 11.17 -10.49 19.98
C HIS A 102 10.81 -10.10 21.42
N ALA A 103 10.02 -10.92 22.10
CA ALA A 103 9.67 -10.70 23.51
C ALA A 103 10.93 -10.53 24.38
N HIS A 104 11.94 -11.37 24.23
CA HIS A 104 13.22 -11.25 24.94
C HIS A 104 13.93 -9.93 24.62
N THR A 105 13.88 -9.48 23.38
CA THR A 105 14.53 -8.21 22.98
C THR A 105 13.82 -7.00 23.61
N VAL A 106 12.48 -7.00 23.63
CA VAL A 106 11.68 -5.94 24.28
C VAL A 106 11.99 -5.87 25.77
N GLN A 107 11.99 -7.00 26.45
CA GLN A 107 12.31 -7.10 27.89
C GLN A 107 13.75 -6.64 28.18
N TRP A 108 14.69 -7.01 27.33
CA TRP A 108 16.09 -6.56 27.41
C TRP A 108 16.21 -5.04 27.21
N LEU A 109 15.57 -4.46 26.20
CA LEU A 109 15.60 -3.03 25.92
C LEU A 109 15.01 -2.22 27.09
N PHE A 110 13.89 -2.69 27.63
CA PHE A 110 13.28 -2.08 28.82
C PHE A 110 14.24 -2.10 30.02
N LYS A 111 14.88 -3.23 30.24
CA LYS A 111 15.87 -3.37 31.30
C LYS A 111 17.01 -2.36 31.15
N GLN A 112 17.58 -2.21 29.94
CA GLN A 112 18.63 -1.24 29.67
C GLN A 112 18.17 0.20 29.95
N CYS A 113 16.99 0.58 29.46
CA CYS A 113 16.41 1.91 29.71
C CYS A 113 16.17 2.16 31.20
N ARG A 114 15.73 1.14 31.96
CA ARG A 114 15.47 1.21 33.41
C ARG A 114 16.77 1.34 34.20
N GLU A 115 17.77 0.51 33.91
CA GLU A 115 19.09 0.54 34.56
C GLU A 115 19.82 1.88 34.33
N ASN A 116 19.65 2.49 33.18
CA ASN A 116 20.18 3.82 32.84
C ASN A 116 19.34 4.97 33.42
N GLY A 117 18.29 4.68 34.21
CA GLY A 117 17.52 5.66 34.98
C GLY A 117 16.46 6.43 34.19
N PHE A 118 16.11 5.94 32.98
CA PHE A 118 15.11 6.57 32.11
C PHE A 118 13.71 5.97 32.22
N VAL A 119 13.49 5.00 33.10
CA VAL A 119 12.17 4.40 33.36
C VAL A 119 11.84 4.50 34.85
N TYR A 120 10.61 4.91 35.15
CA TYR A 120 10.12 5.05 36.53
C TYR A 120 8.63 4.70 36.65
N PRO A 121 8.14 4.18 37.80
CA PRO A 121 6.72 3.91 38.02
C PRO A 121 5.95 5.23 38.26
N GLY A 122 4.70 5.27 37.82
CA GLY A 122 3.80 6.40 38.00
C GLY A 122 2.34 6.06 37.76
N HIS A 123 1.46 7.04 37.93
CA HIS A 123 0.04 6.91 37.61
C HIS A 123 -0.30 7.82 36.45
N TYR A 124 -1.04 7.33 35.50
CA TYR A 124 -1.50 8.12 34.37
C TYR A 124 -3.03 8.18 34.35
N THR A 125 -3.54 9.38 34.13
CA THR A 125 -4.95 9.60 33.77
C THR A 125 -4.96 10.48 32.53
N GLY A 126 -5.52 9.99 31.44
CA GLY A 126 -5.54 10.72 30.16
C GLY A 126 -6.55 10.15 29.17
N GLN A 127 -6.69 10.88 28.07
CA GLN A 127 -7.53 10.44 26.96
C GLN A 127 -6.75 9.48 26.07
N TYR A 128 -7.30 8.31 25.81
CA TYR A 128 -6.68 7.25 25.01
C TYR A 128 -7.48 7.04 23.72
N CYS A 129 -6.81 7.18 22.59
CA CYS A 129 -7.37 6.79 21.31
C CYS A 129 -7.10 5.30 21.07
N ILE A 130 -8.16 4.49 21.08
CA ILE A 130 -8.07 3.05 20.86
C ILE A 130 -7.62 2.74 19.44
N TYR A 131 -7.99 3.57 18.47
CA TYR A 131 -7.71 3.33 17.05
C TYR A 131 -6.25 3.57 16.70
N ASP A 132 -5.65 4.63 17.26
CA ASP A 132 -4.24 4.96 17.04
C ASP A 132 -3.33 4.34 18.11
N ASN A 133 -3.92 3.62 19.07
CA ASN A 133 -3.23 3.04 20.24
C ASN A 133 -2.32 4.08 20.97
N ALA A 134 -2.81 5.29 21.11
CA ALA A 134 -2.02 6.40 21.65
C ALA A 134 -2.81 7.22 22.68
N TYR A 135 -2.11 7.72 23.70
CA TYR A 135 -2.64 8.81 24.51
C TYR A 135 -2.59 10.11 23.73
N VAL A 136 -3.67 10.88 23.81
CA VAL A 136 -3.82 12.16 23.12
C VAL A 136 -4.10 13.27 24.13
N ASP A 137 -3.60 14.47 23.85
CA ASP A 137 -3.77 15.63 24.72
C ASP A 137 -5.04 16.40 24.33
N VAL A 138 -6.17 15.81 24.69
CA VAL A 138 -7.50 16.37 24.46
C VAL A 138 -8.31 16.30 25.77
N LYS A 139 -9.38 17.08 25.85
CA LYS A 139 -10.27 17.04 27.02
C LYS A 139 -11.15 15.77 26.98
N PRO A 140 -11.65 15.30 28.13
CA PRO A 140 -12.62 14.22 28.20
C PRO A 140 -13.83 14.51 27.30
N GLY A 141 -14.14 13.55 26.41
CA GLY A 141 -15.24 13.66 25.44
C GLY A 141 -14.86 14.30 24.11
N GLU A 142 -13.63 14.77 23.93
CA GLU A 142 -13.13 15.22 22.62
C GLU A 142 -12.60 14.06 21.79
N ASN A 143 -12.63 14.23 20.47
CA ASN A 143 -12.13 13.24 19.53
C ASN A 143 -10.60 13.33 19.41
N CYS A 144 -9.99 12.20 19.01
CA CYS A 144 -8.57 12.14 18.68
C CYS A 144 -8.24 13.10 17.53
N PRO A 145 -7.21 13.97 17.68
CA PRO A 145 -6.83 14.93 16.64
C PRO A 145 -6.27 14.27 15.39
N ASP A 146 -5.71 13.05 15.50
CA ASP A 146 -5.07 12.35 14.39
C ASP A 146 -6.08 11.57 13.54
N CYS A 147 -7.05 10.86 14.14
CA CYS A 147 -8.02 10.04 13.41
C CYS A 147 -9.48 10.51 13.49
N GLY A 148 -9.77 11.56 14.28
CA GLY A 148 -11.11 12.14 14.43
C GLY A 148 -12.13 11.27 15.19
N ARG A 149 -11.71 10.16 15.83
CA ARG A 149 -12.58 9.23 16.54
C ARG A 149 -12.63 9.50 18.04
N PRO A 150 -13.70 9.06 18.75
CA PRO A 150 -13.84 9.25 20.19
C PRO A 150 -12.67 8.69 20.98
N THR A 151 -12.29 9.40 22.05
CA THR A 151 -11.27 8.97 23.02
C THR A 151 -11.95 8.49 24.31
N GLU A 152 -11.24 7.64 25.05
CA GLU A 152 -11.69 7.14 26.37
C GLU A 152 -10.75 7.64 27.46
N THR A 153 -11.31 8.01 28.61
CA THR A 153 -10.50 8.36 29.80
C THR A 153 -9.98 7.09 30.45
N VAL A 154 -8.68 6.92 30.50
CA VAL A 154 -8.02 5.77 31.14
C VAL A 154 -7.20 6.25 32.32
N THR A 155 -7.34 5.58 33.47
CA THR A 155 -6.52 5.79 34.68
C THR A 155 -5.89 4.46 35.06
N GLU A 156 -4.56 4.40 35.04
CA GLU A 156 -3.81 3.20 35.39
C GLU A 156 -2.44 3.51 36.01
N ALA A 157 -1.94 2.56 36.82
CA ALA A 157 -0.56 2.55 37.26
C ALA A 157 0.31 2.02 36.14
N ASN A 158 1.32 2.79 35.71
CA ASN A 158 2.16 2.44 34.57
C ASN A 158 3.62 2.72 34.85
N TYR A 159 4.51 2.14 34.04
CA TYR A 159 5.88 2.60 33.91
C TYR A 159 5.96 3.69 32.86
N PHE A 160 6.70 4.75 33.19
CA PHE A 160 6.94 5.90 32.32
C PHE A 160 8.38 5.91 31.82
N PHE A 161 8.54 6.25 30.55
CA PHE A 161 9.82 6.57 29.95
C PHE A 161 10.03 8.09 29.97
N LYS A 162 11.18 8.54 30.45
CA LYS A 162 11.55 9.97 30.55
C LYS A 162 11.84 10.57 29.17
N LEU A 163 10.82 10.61 28.29
CA LEU A 163 10.97 11.15 26.94
C LEU A 163 11.36 12.63 26.94
N SER A 164 10.91 13.40 27.95
CA SER A 164 11.27 14.80 28.14
C SER A 164 12.78 15.04 28.26
N ALA A 165 13.54 14.06 28.80
CA ALA A 165 15.00 14.14 28.89
C ALA A 165 15.70 14.08 27.52
N PHE A 166 15.03 13.61 26.49
CA PHE A 166 15.58 13.45 25.15
C PHE A 166 15.26 14.59 24.19
N GLN A 167 14.54 15.64 24.62
CA GLN A 167 14.22 16.78 23.76
C GLN A 167 15.48 17.42 23.17
N LYS A 168 16.41 17.84 24.02
CA LYS A 168 17.66 18.44 23.57
C LYS A 168 18.56 17.44 22.83
N PRO A 169 18.80 16.21 23.29
CA PRO A 169 19.58 15.22 22.55
C PRO A 169 19.06 14.95 21.13
N LEU A 170 17.74 14.88 20.94
CA LEU A 170 17.11 14.68 19.63
C LEU A 170 17.33 15.89 18.71
N LEU A 171 17.11 17.11 19.20
CA LEU A 171 17.35 18.33 18.43
C LEU A 171 18.83 18.46 18.02
N ASP A 172 19.75 18.18 18.94
CA ASP A 172 21.18 18.15 18.64
C ASP A 172 21.54 17.10 17.58
N TRP A 173 20.88 15.92 17.64
CA TRP A 173 21.05 14.87 16.63
C TRP A 173 20.57 15.31 15.25
N TYR A 174 19.36 15.86 15.17
CA TYR A 174 18.78 16.33 13.89
C TYR A 174 19.59 17.48 13.27
N ALA A 175 20.16 18.35 14.08
CA ALA A 175 21.02 19.42 13.61
C ALA A 175 22.34 18.87 12.99
N LYS A 176 22.90 17.82 13.59
CA LYS A 176 24.14 17.17 13.09
C LYS A 176 23.88 16.25 11.90
N HIS A 177 22.67 15.72 11.74
CA HIS A 177 22.28 14.76 10.72
C HIS A 177 21.08 15.27 9.92
N PRO A 178 21.24 16.27 9.05
CA PRO A 178 20.11 16.93 8.35
C PRO A 178 19.32 16.01 7.44
N THR A 179 19.91 14.88 7.04
CA THR A 179 19.25 13.86 6.19
C THR A 179 18.64 12.71 6.99
N PHE A 180 18.68 12.76 8.32
CA PHE A 180 18.15 11.70 9.18
C PHE A 180 16.65 11.46 8.98
N ILE A 181 15.87 12.54 8.80
CA ILE A 181 14.44 12.49 8.54
C ILE A 181 14.17 13.00 7.12
N GLN A 182 13.50 12.21 6.31
CA GLN A 182 13.16 12.52 4.93
C GLN A 182 11.67 12.26 4.64
N PRO A 183 11.03 13.00 3.74
CA PRO A 183 11.50 14.23 3.11
C PRO A 183 11.53 15.44 4.06
N GLU A 184 12.08 16.55 3.61
CA GLU A 184 12.27 17.77 4.40
C GLU A 184 10.97 18.27 5.09
N ALA A 185 9.83 18.18 4.41
CA ALA A 185 8.54 18.56 4.99
C ALA A 185 8.23 17.75 6.26
N ARG A 186 8.57 16.47 6.31
CA ARG A 186 8.39 15.61 7.49
C ARG A 186 9.42 15.90 8.57
N ARG A 187 10.63 16.24 8.17
CA ARG A 187 11.65 16.72 9.11
C ARG A 187 11.17 17.96 9.87
N ASN A 188 10.62 18.94 9.15
CA ASN A 188 10.14 20.19 9.74
C ASN A 188 8.94 19.95 10.69
N GLU A 189 8.03 19.03 10.35
CA GLU A 189 6.94 18.59 11.22
C GLU A 189 7.47 18.00 12.55
N VAL A 190 8.46 17.09 12.45
CA VAL A 190 9.05 16.45 13.64
C VAL A 190 9.84 17.46 14.48
N LEU A 191 10.60 18.35 13.86
CA LEU A 191 11.33 19.41 14.57
C LEU A 191 10.36 20.28 15.38
N SER A 192 9.31 20.79 14.75
CA SER A 192 8.28 21.60 15.40
C SER A 192 7.63 20.87 16.57
N PHE A 193 7.35 19.57 16.42
CA PHE A 193 6.79 18.75 17.49
C PHE A 193 7.75 18.64 18.69
N VAL A 194 9.04 18.39 18.45
CA VAL A 194 10.04 18.23 19.53
C VAL A 194 10.34 19.57 20.18
N GLU A 195 10.42 20.67 19.42
CA GLU A 195 10.60 22.05 19.93
C GLU A 195 9.44 22.48 20.82
N GLY A 196 8.22 22.02 20.52
CA GLY A 196 7.02 22.28 21.32
C GLY A 196 7.05 21.68 22.74
N GLY A 197 8.04 20.83 23.05
CA GLY A 197 8.22 20.20 24.35
C GLY A 197 7.75 18.76 24.39
N LEU A 198 8.63 17.87 24.84
CA LEU A 198 8.33 16.45 25.01
C LEU A 198 7.84 16.16 26.43
N ARG A 199 6.81 15.32 26.54
CA ARG A 199 6.28 14.80 27.83
C ARG A 199 6.68 13.34 27.98
N ASP A 200 6.82 12.89 29.21
CA ASP A 200 7.15 11.51 29.53
C ASP A 200 6.06 10.56 29.03
N LEU A 201 6.48 9.43 28.49
CA LEU A 201 5.63 8.48 27.80
C LEU A 201 5.31 7.27 28.69
N SER A 202 4.03 6.97 28.88
CA SER A 202 3.62 5.71 29.51
C SER A 202 3.90 4.54 28.59
N ILE A 203 4.79 3.62 29.00
CA ILE A 203 5.28 2.48 28.20
C ILE A 203 4.79 1.12 28.67
N THR A 204 3.85 1.06 29.61
CA THR A 204 3.18 -0.17 30.01
C THR A 204 1.68 0.03 30.16
N ARG A 205 0.93 -1.07 30.23
CA ARG A 205 -0.54 -1.11 30.41
C ARG A 205 -0.87 -2.19 31.43
N THR A 206 -1.91 -1.96 32.23
CA THR A 206 -2.47 -2.92 33.17
C THR A 206 -3.90 -3.34 32.83
N THR A 207 -4.57 -2.56 31.98
CA THR A 207 -5.95 -2.80 31.53
C THR A 207 -6.06 -3.77 30.35
N ILE A 208 -4.96 -4.01 29.66
CA ILE A 208 -4.82 -4.94 28.52
C ILE A 208 -4.06 -6.18 28.97
N ARG A 209 -4.49 -7.35 28.53
CA ARG A 209 -3.82 -8.62 28.85
C ARG A 209 -3.00 -9.18 27.68
N TRP A 210 -3.40 -8.86 26.45
CA TRP A 210 -2.73 -9.35 25.25
C TRP A 210 -1.56 -8.44 24.88
N GLY A 211 -0.35 -8.85 25.29
CA GLY A 211 0.90 -8.12 25.09
C GLY A 211 2.08 -8.87 25.73
N ILE A 212 3.28 -8.38 25.52
CA ILE A 212 4.49 -8.93 26.15
C ILE A 212 4.50 -8.52 27.63
N PRO A 213 4.59 -9.47 28.59
CA PRO A 213 4.62 -9.16 30.01
C PRO A 213 5.93 -8.49 30.42
N VAL A 214 5.82 -7.54 31.37
CA VAL A 214 7.00 -6.93 32.03
C VAL A 214 7.52 -7.90 33.10
N PRO A 215 8.78 -8.36 33.04
CA PRO A 215 9.29 -9.35 33.96
C PRO A 215 9.23 -8.93 35.43
N GLY A 216 8.53 -9.71 36.25
CA GLY A 216 8.41 -9.46 37.70
C GLY A 216 7.46 -8.33 38.10
N GLU A 217 6.69 -7.78 37.17
CA GLU A 217 5.83 -6.62 37.39
C GLU A 217 4.37 -6.90 36.94
N GLU A 218 3.84 -8.09 37.24
CA GLU A 218 2.46 -8.41 36.92
C GLU A 218 1.47 -7.44 37.59
N PRO A 219 0.40 -6.98 36.89
CA PRO A 219 -0.12 -7.42 35.58
C PRO A 219 0.33 -6.57 34.38
N HIS A 220 1.46 -5.87 34.44
CA HIS A 220 1.92 -4.98 33.36
C HIS A 220 2.29 -5.75 32.09
N VAL A 221 1.80 -5.26 30.94
CA VAL A 221 2.29 -5.58 29.59
C VAL A 221 2.88 -4.35 28.93
N PHE A 222 3.81 -4.53 28.00
CA PHE A 222 4.40 -3.40 27.30
C PHE A 222 3.39 -2.68 26.41
N TYR A 223 3.54 -1.37 26.32
CA TYR A 223 2.83 -0.51 25.38
C TYR A 223 3.19 -0.89 23.93
N VAL A 224 2.18 -0.96 23.07
CA VAL A 224 2.33 -1.46 21.71
C VAL A 224 3.44 -0.77 20.90
N TRP A 225 3.69 0.52 21.07
CA TRP A 225 4.76 1.19 20.34
C TRP A 225 6.16 0.93 20.92
N PHE A 226 6.30 0.67 22.22
CA PHE A 226 7.57 0.20 22.78
C PHE A 226 7.89 -1.22 22.31
N ASP A 227 6.86 -2.04 22.20
CA ASP A 227 6.90 -3.37 21.64
C ASP A 227 7.24 -3.32 20.13
N ALA A 228 6.38 -2.71 19.31
CA ALA A 228 6.48 -2.71 17.85
C ALA A 228 7.81 -2.13 17.31
N LEU A 229 8.28 -1.00 17.87
CA LEU A 229 9.54 -0.38 17.43
C LEU A 229 10.76 -1.26 17.69
N THR A 230 10.72 -2.08 18.74
CA THR A 230 11.79 -3.01 19.08
C THR A 230 11.93 -4.16 18.06
N ALA A 231 10.90 -4.40 17.22
CA ALA A 231 10.93 -5.43 16.19
C ALA A 231 12.11 -5.26 15.21
N TYR A 232 12.47 -4.02 14.90
CA TYR A 232 13.57 -3.71 14.00
C TYR A 232 14.94 -4.17 14.52
N LEU A 233 15.15 -4.10 15.83
CA LEU A 233 16.35 -4.62 16.45
C LEU A 233 16.27 -6.14 16.61
N SER A 234 15.10 -6.68 16.97
CA SER A 234 14.87 -8.11 17.15
C SER A 234 15.14 -8.92 15.88
N ALA A 235 14.77 -8.36 14.73
CA ALA A 235 14.94 -9.01 13.43
C ALA A 235 16.42 -9.28 13.10
N VAL A 236 17.33 -8.44 13.56
CA VAL A 236 18.77 -8.53 13.23
C VAL A 236 19.63 -8.94 14.44
N GLY A 237 19.05 -9.66 15.39
CA GLY A 237 19.80 -10.30 16.47
C GLY A 237 19.51 -9.79 17.87
N GLY A 238 18.66 -8.76 18.05
CA GLY A 238 18.27 -8.24 19.35
C GLY A 238 19.49 -7.86 20.20
N PRO A 239 19.65 -8.39 21.43
CA PRO A 239 20.80 -8.12 22.29
C PRO A 239 22.16 -8.50 21.68
N GLN A 240 22.16 -9.30 20.61
CA GLN A 240 23.36 -9.79 19.91
C GLN A 240 23.53 -9.17 18.52
N TYR A 241 22.91 -8.03 18.26
CA TYR A 241 22.88 -7.36 16.96
C TYR A 241 24.28 -7.15 16.36
N GLU A 242 25.31 -6.92 17.19
CA GLU A 242 26.68 -6.74 16.74
C GLU A 242 27.22 -7.94 15.97
N LYS A 243 26.80 -9.18 16.35
CA LYS A 243 27.22 -10.41 15.68
C LYS A 243 26.71 -10.49 14.24
N THR A 244 25.55 -9.89 13.95
CA THR A 244 24.99 -9.87 12.60
C THR A 244 25.62 -8.76 11.75
N GLY A 245 26.00 -7.65 12.37
CA GLY A 245 26.58 -6.46 11.73
C GLY A 245 25.63 -5.71 10.81
N PHE A 246 24.30 -5.94 10.91
CA PHE A 246 23.29 -5.21 10.15
C PHE A 246 22.75 -4.00 10.92
N TRP A 247 22.78 -3.99 12.25
CA TRP A 247 22.41 -2.81 13.02
C TRP A 247 23.55 -1.81 13.07
N PRO A 248 23.33 -0.47 12.94
CA PRO A 248 22.03 0.20 12.81
C PRO A 248 21.44 0.10 11.40
N ALA A 249 20.09 0.25 11.32
CA ALA A 249 19.40 0.26 10.03
C ALA A 249 19.88 1.42 9.15
N ASP A 250 20.04 1.16 7.84
CA ASP A 250 20.30 2.21 6.86
C ASP A 250 19.07 3.04 6.59
N VAL A 251 17.90 2.39 6.50
CA VAL A 251 16.62 3.07 6.25
C VAL A 251 15.48 2.40 7.03
N HIS A 252 14.75 3.18 7.82
CA HIS A 252 13.38 2.86 8.21
C HIS A 252 12.42 3.58 7.27
N LEU A 253 11.66 2.82 6.47
CA LEU A 253 10.65 3.38 5.58
C LEU A 253 9.29 3.27 6.24
N VAL A 254 8.57 4.39 6.38
CA VAL A 254 7.33 4.46 7.16
C VAL A 254 6.26 5.31 6.46
N GLY A 255 4.99 5.10 6.80
CA GLY A 255 3.92 6.03 6.45
C GLY A 255 4.04 7.33 7.26
N LYS A 256 3.62 8.46 6.69
CA LYS A 256 3.71 9.78 7.34
C LYS A 256 2.99 9.84 8.68
N GLU A 257 1.93 9.05 8.87
CA GLU A 257 1.12 8.99 10.10
C GLU A 257 1.86 8.42 11.31
N ILE A 258 2.91 7.63 11.08
CA ILE A 258 3.70 7.02 12.15
C ILE A 258 5.11 7.60 12.28
N ILE A 259 5.37 8.73 11.60
CA ILE A 259 6.70 9.36 11.59
C ILE A 259 7.18 9.74 12.99
N ARG A 260 6.28 10.23 13.87
CA ARG A 260 6.64 10.65 15.23
C ARG A 260 7.15 9.48 16.07
N PHE A 261 6.55 8.31 15.94
CA PHE A 261 7.01 7.11 16.67
C PHE A 261 8.42 6.71 16.26
N HIS A 262 8.71 6.75 14.96
CA HIS A 262 10.00 6.33 14.40
C HIS A 262 11.10 7.41 14.53
N ALA A 263 10.73 8.69 14.44
CA ALA A 263 11.70 9.77 14.48
C ALA A 263 11.94 10.33 15.89
N VAL A 264 11.00 10.16 16.83
CA VAL A 264 11.13 10.69 18.20
C VAL A 264 11.26 9.57 19.23
N TYR A 265 10.25 8.67 19.33
CA TYR A 265 10.23 7.66 20.39
C TYR A 265 11.33 6.62 20.19
N TRP A 266 11.46 6.08 18.97
CA TRP A 266 12.46 5.06 18.69
C TRP A 266 13.90 5.55 18.93
N PRO A 267 14.35 6.70 18.41
CA PRO A 267 15.66 7.24 18.71
C PRO A 267 15.87 7.49 20.21
N ALA A 268 14.84 7.99 20.93
CA ALA A 268 14.93 8.20 22.37
C ALA A 268 15.13 6.90 23.15
N PHE A 269 14.41 5.81 22.79
CA PHE A 269 14.60 4.49 23.42
C PHE A 269 16.02 3.95 23.16
N LEU A 270 16.50 4.09 21.91
CA LEU A 270 17.86 3.68 21.55
C LEU A 270 18.93 4.49 22.31
N MET A 271 18.79 5.82 22.37
CA MET A 271 19.70 6.67 23.15
C MET A 271 19.69 6.28 24.63
N ALA A 272 18.51 6.03 25.21
CA ALA A 272 18.37 5.61 26.60
C ALA A 272 19.07 4.27 26.88
N ALA A 273 19.07 3.39 25.92
CA ALA A 273 19.75 2.09 26.01
C ALA A 273 21.22 2.14 25.59
N GLY A 274 21.74 3.28 25.14
CA GLY A 274 23.12 3.42 24.67
C GLY A 274 23.38 2.75 23.31
N LEU A 275 22.34 2.63 22.48
CA LEU A 275 22.40 1.95 21.18
C LEU A 275 22.59 2.92 20.01
N PRO A 276 23.25 2.50 18.90
CA PRO A 276 23.34 3.30 17.70
C PRO A 276 21.97 3.58 17.08
N LEU A 277 21.77 4.79 16.55
CA LEU A 277 20.55 5.18 15.88
C LEU A 277 20.54 4.73 14.42
N PRO A 278 19.37 4.52 13.79
CA PRO A 278 19.26 4.30 12.36
C PRO A 278 19.85 5.48 11.58
N LYS A 279 20.31 5.24 10.34
CA LYS A 279 20.92 6.29 9.54
C LYS A 279 19.90 7.25 8.95
N GLN A 280 18.76 6.73 8.49
CA GLN A 280 17.69 7.52 7.89
C GLN A 280 16.31 6.96 8.22
N ILE A 281 15.33 7.88 8.31
CA ILE A 281 13.90 7.58 8.40
C ILE A 281 13.23 8.27 7.22
N TRP A 282 12.63 7.49 6.34
CA TRP A 282 11.92 7.98 5.17
C TRP A 282 10.42 7.82 5.32
N ALA A 283 9.69 8.94 5.25
CA ALA A 283 8.24 8.92 5.31
C ALA A 283 7.63 9.09 3.92
N HIS A 284 6.74 8.18 3.53
CA HIS A 284 5.93 8.33 2.35
C HIS A 284 4.52 8.85 2.68
N GLY A 285 3.83 9.41 1.67
CA GLY A 285 2.45 9.86 1.77
C GLY A 285 1.44 8.72 1.70
N TRP A 286 0.17 9.06 1.78
CA TRP A 286 -0.93 8.11 1.63
C TRP A 286 -1.25 7.84 0.16
N LEU A 287 -1.78 6.66 -0.09
CA LEU A 287 -2.55 6.41 -1.30
C LEU A 287 -4.03 6.68 -0.99
N LEU A 288 -4.58 7.63 -1.72
CA LEU A 288 -5.98 8.05 -1.62
C LEU A 288 -6.80 7.33 -2.70
N MET A 289 -8.08 7.14 -2.46
CA MET A 289 -9.06 6.74 -3.45
C MET A 289 -10.02 7.91 -3.66
N ASP A 290 -10.11 8.43 -4.89
CA ASP A 290 -10.90 9.63 -5.20
C ASP A 290 -10.61 10.81 -4.25
N SER A 291 -9.33 11.07 -4.01
CA SER A 291 -8.83 12.11 -3.09
C SER A 291 -9.25 11.93 -1.62
N THR A 292 -9.75 10.76 -1.26
CA THR A 292 -10.19 10.44 0.10
C THR A 292 -9.31 9.32 0.70
N LYS A 293 -8.94 9.45 1.97
CA LYS A 293 -8.20 8.40 2.69
C LYS A 293 -9.00 7.09 2.68
N MET A 294 -8.35 6.00 2.29
CA MET A 294 -8.97 4.68 2.33
C MET A 294 -9.30 4.28 3.77
N SER A 295 -10.53 3.84 3.98
CA SER A 295 -10.93 3.28 5.27
C SER A 295 -11.98 2.16 5.09
N LYS A 296 -11.95 1.18 6.00
CA LYS A 296 -12.93 0.08 6.00
C LYS A 296 -14.36 0.57 6.20
N SER A 297 -14.55 1.64 6.98
CA SER A 297 -15.86 2.24 7.25
C SER A 297 -16.47 2.95 6.04
N LEU A 298 -15.62 3.44 5.12
CA LEU A 298 -16.05 4.05 3.87
C LEU A 298 -16.23 3.04 2.74
N GLY A 299 -15.74 1.79 2.92
CA GLY A 299 -15.82 0.75 1.89
C GLY A 299 -14.95 1.03 0.66
N ASN A 300 -14.02 1.99 0.73
CA ASN A 300 -13.16 2.43 -0.37
C ASN A 300 -11.74 1.84 -0.32
N VAL A 301 -11.56 0.75 0.43
CA VAL A 301 -10.28 0.05 0.54
C VAL A 301 -10.03 -0.78 -0.73
N VAL A 302 -8.90 -0.57 -1.37
CA VAL A 302 -8.46 -1.32 -2.54
C VAL A 302 -7.50 -2.43 -2.11
N ARG A 303 -7.82 -3.68 -2.46
CA ARG A 303 -6.98 -4.84 -2.21
C ARG A 303 -6.04 -5.11 -3.39
N PRO A 304 -4.79 -5.53 -3.15
CA PRO A 304 -3.84 -5.79 -4.24
C PRO A 304 -4.15 -7.06 -5.04
N ARG A 305 -4.71 -8.13 -4.42
CA ARG A 305 -4.93 -9.43 -5.07
C ARG A 305 -5.78 -9.36 -6.36
N PRO A 306 -6.91 -8.65 -6.44
CA PRO A 306 -7.65 -8.50 -7.70
C PRO A 306 -6.80 -7.91 -8.81
N ILE A 307 -5.97 -6.93 -8.49
CA ILE A 307 -5.08 -6.28 -9.46
C ILE A 307 -4.00 -7.25 -9.94
N VAL A 308 -3.33 -7.93 -9.01
CA VAL A 308 -2.29 -8.92 -9.33
C VAL A 308 -2.85 -10.06 -10.19
N HIS A 309 -4.07 -10.51 -9.90
CA HIS A 309 -4.72 -11.59 -10.65
C HIS A 309 -5.07 -11.20 -12.09
N VAL A 310 -5.47 -9.95 -12.31
CA VAL A 310 -5.88 -9.47 -13.65
C VAL A 310 -4.70 -8.96 -14.47
N LEU A 311 -3.78 -8.22 -13.86
CA LEU A 311 -2.71 -7.49 -14.56
C LEU A 311 -1.30 -8.03 -14.31
N GLY A 312 -1.13 -8.88 -13.30
CA GLY A 312 0.17 -9.34 -12.83
C GLY A 312 0.83 -8.40 -11.80
N MET A 313 1.77 -8.95 -11.03
CA MET A 313 2.44 -8.20 -9.96
C MET A 313 3.26 -7.02 -10.49
N ASP A 314 3.96 -7.19 -11.61
CA ASP A 314 4.82 -6.15 -12.17
C ASP A 314 4.01 -4.91 -12.59
N ALA A 315 2.78 -5.09 -13.07
CA ALA A 315 1.90 -3.99 -13.44
C ALA A 315 1.53 -3.13 -12.22
N LEU A 316 1.18 -3.77 -11.10
CA LEU A 316 0.88 -3.07 -9.85
C LEU A 316 2.12 -2.35 -9.31
N ARG A 317 3.28 -3.01 -9.27
CA ARG A 317 4.56 -2.43 -8.84
C ARG A 317 4.93 -1.21 -9.68
N TYR A 318 4.84 -1.33 -11.00
CA TYR A 318 5.08 -0.23 -11.93
C TYR A 318 4.17 0.97 -11.66
N TYR A 319 2.86 0.73 -11.58
CA TYR A 319 1.88 1.78 -11.33
C TYR A 319 2.17 2.53 -10.03
N LEU A 320 2.38 1.82 -8.93
CA LEU A 320 2.63 2.42 -7.62
C LEU A 320 3.86 3.33 -7.62
N LEU A 321 4.94 2.90 -8.28
CA LEU A 321 6.21 3.64 -8.30
C LEU A 321 6.29 4.69 -9.41
N ARG A 322 5.49 4.56 -10.48
CA ARG A 322 5.47 5.50 -11.61
C ARG A 322 4.49 6.66 -11.37
N GLU A 323 3.31 6.36 -10.84
CA GLU A 323 2.24 7.34 -10.67
C GLU A 323 2.43 8.20 -9.41
N THR A 324 2.96 7.60 -8.33
CA THR A 324 3.12 8.30 -7.07
C THR A 324 4.52 8.89 -6.94
N VAL A 325 4.61 10.20 -6.70
CA VAL A 325 5.87 10.84 -6.32
C VAL A 325 6.19 10.47 -4.88
N PHE A 326 7.29 9.74 -4.69
CA PHE A 326 7.67 9.24 -3.37
C PHE A 326 7.82 10.37 -2.35
N GLY A 327 7.22 10.22 -1.17
CA GLY A 327 7.16 11.25 -0.12
C GLY A 327 5.89 12.12 -0.16
N GLN A 328 5.14 12.11 -1.25
CA GLN A 328 3.86 12.82 -1.40
C GLN A 328 2.67 11.86 -1.35
N ASP A 329 1.47 12.41 -1.15
CA ASP A 329 0.24 11.65 -1.28
C ASP A 329 -0.01 11.33 -2.77
N GLY A 330 -0.42 10.10 -3.05
CA GLY A 330 -0.81 9.65 -4.38
C GLY A 330 -2.32 9.37 -4.46
N ASN A 331 -2.89 9.47 -5.65
CA ASN A 331 -4.28 9.09 -5.88
C ASN A 331 -4.33 7.82 -6.72
N PHE A 332 -5.06 6.82 -6.25
CA PHE A 332 -5.26 5.57 -6.97
C PHE A 332 -6.55 5.63 -7.77
N SER A 333 -6.52 5.14 -9.02
CA SER A 333 -7.71 4.79 -9.79
C SER A 333 -7.45 3.59 -10.67
N TYR A 334 -8.45 2.75 -10.87
CA TYR A 334 -8.37 1.60 -11.78
C TYR A 334 -8.19 2.06 -13.24
N GLU A 335 -8.79 3.17 -13.62
CA GLU A 335 -8.64 3.75 -14.96
C GLU A 335 -7.20 4.14 -15.27
N ALA A 336 -6.54 4.84 -14.33
CA ALA A 336 -5.15 5.24 -14.47
C ALA A 336 -4.21 4.02 -14.49
N LEU A 337 -4.49 3.02 -13.66
CA LEU A 337 -3.74 1.77 -13.62
C LEU A 337 -3.78 1.04 -14.98
N VAL A 338 -4.97 0.82 -15.54
CA VAL A 338 -5.13 0.13 -16.83
C VAL A 338 -4.59 0.98 -17.98
N GLN A 339 -4.73 2.30 -17.91
CA GLN A 339 -4.15 3.20 -18.89
C GLN A 339 -2.62 3.09 -18.91
N ARG A 340 -1.96 3.14 -17.73
CA ARG A 340 -0.50 2.96 -17.61
C ARG A 340 -0.06 1.59 -18.11
N TYR A 341 -0.80 0.54 -17.75
CA TYR A 341 -0.53 -0.80 -18.25
C TYR A 341 -0.51 -0.85 -19.78
N ASN A 342 -1.54 -0.34 -20.43
CA ASN A 342 -1.64 -0.39 -21.88
C ASN A 342 -0.63 0.57 -22.57
N SER A 343 -0.47 1.80 -22.09
CA SER A 343 0.41 2.79 -22.72
C SER A 343 1.89 2.46 -22.53
N ASP A 344 2.29 2.22 -21.28
CA ASP A 344 3.71 2.15 -20.93
C ASP A 344 4.24 0.72 -21.01
N LEU A 345 3.47 -0.26 -20.51
CA LEU A 345 3.92 -1.65 -20.43
C LEU A 345 3.60 -2.41 -21.72
N ALA A 346 2.35 -2.47 -22.16
CA ALA A 346 1.96 -3.26 -23.33
C ALA A 346 2.43 -2.62 -24.64
N ASN A 347 2.07 -1.34 -24.89
CA ASN A 347 2.43 -0.64 -26.13
C ASN A 347 3.86 -0.08 -26.11
N GLY A 348 4.42 0.21 -24.92
CA GLY A 348 5.81 0.65 -24.77
C GLY A 348 6.77 -0.55 -24.79
N LEU A 349 7.15 -1.03 -23.60
CA LEU A 349 8.16 -2.09 -23.43
C LEU A 349 7.78 -3.41 -24.12
N GLY A 350 6.54 -3.85 -23.95
CA GLY A 350 6.06 -5.12 -24.51
C GLY A 350 6.10 -5.16 -26.04
N ASN A 351 5.59 -4.11 -26.68
CA ASN A 351 5.60 -3.99 -28.14
C ASN A 351 7.04 -3.85 -28.69
N LEU A 352 7.87 -3.00 -28.07
CA LEU A 352 9.25 -2.84 -28.49
C LEU A 352 10.04 -4.16 -28.41
N ALA A 353 9.92 -4.89 -27.30
CA ALA A 353 10.57 -6.18 -27.12
C ALA A 353 10.08 -7.20 -28.16
N SER A 354 8.76 -7.36 -28.31
CA SER A 354 8.18 -8.29 -29.27
C SER A 354 8.62 -8.00 -30.72
N ARG A 355 8.54 -6.73 -31.15
CA ARG A 355 8.94 -6.33 -32.51
C ARG A 355 10.43 -6.58 -32.76
N THR A 356 11.29 -6.19 -31.83
CA THR A 356 12.75 -6.36 -31.95
C THR A 356 13.12 -7.83 -32.05
N LEU A 357 12.63 -8.66 -31.13
CA LEU A 357 12.95 -10.08 -31.08
C LEU A 357 12.38 -10.84 -32.30
N THR A 358 11.16 -10.54 -32.73
CA THR A 358 10.56 -11.15 -33.93
C THR A 358 11.35 -10.81 -35.21
N MET A 359 11.86 -9.57 -35.33
CA MET A 359 12.70 -9.19 -36.45
C MET A 359 14.05 -9.91 -36.44
N ILE A 360 14.67 -10.06 -35.26
CA ILE A 360 15.91 -10.84 -35.14
C ILE A 360 15.66 -12.31 -35.45
N GLU A 361 14.58 -12.90 -34.99
CA GLU A 361 14.20 -14.25 -35.27
C GLU A 361 14.04 -14.46 -36.79
N LYS A 362 13.33 -13.55 -37.46
CA LYS A 362 13.02 -13.62 -38.89
C LYS A 362 14.24 -13.35 -39.79
N TYR A 363 15.07 -12.39 -39.46
CA TYR A 363 16.13 -11.90 -40.36
C TYR A 363 17.53 -12.39 -40.01
N PHE A 364 17.75 -12.89 -38.78
CA PHE A 364 19.04 -13.36 -38.27
C PHE A 364 18.94 -14.76 -37.62
N ASP A 365 17.99 -15.57 -38.01
CA ASP A 365 17.80 -16.95 -37.55
C ASP A 365 17.76 -17.08 -36.02
N GLY A 366 17.15 -16.09 -35.36
CA GLY A 366 17.05 -16.05 -33.91
C GLY A 366 18.38 -15.85 -33.17
N LYS A 367 19.37 -15.25 -33.79
CA LYS A 367 20.67 -14.97 -33.20
C LYS A 367 20.91 -13.45 -33.11
N ILE A 368 21.50 -12.99 -32.03
CA ILE A 368 21.87 -11.57 -31.86
C ILE A 368 22.74 -11.15 -33.05
N PRO A 369 22.35 -10.10 -33.81
CA PRO A 369 23.08 -9.62 -34.96
C PRO A 369 24.48 -9.10 -34.59
N ASP A 370 25.44 -9.16 -35.53
CA ASP A 370 26.75 -8.54 -35.36
C ASP A 370 26.66 -7.08 -35.82
N PRO A 371 26.88 -6.07 -34.93
CA PRO A 371 26.83 -4.66 -35.29
C PRO A 371 27.94 -4.24 -36.27
N LEU A 372 29.02 -5.05 -36.40
CA LEU A 372 30.14 -4.81 -37.32
C LEU A 372 30.03 -5.58 -38.63
N PHE A 373 28.94 -6.32 -38.86
CA PHE A 373 28.74 -7.14 -40.07
C PHE A 373 28.79 -6.27 -41.34
N GLY A 374 29.73 -6.59 -42.23
CA GLY A 374 29.86 -5.95 -43.56
C GLY A 374 30.35 -4.49 -43.48
N ASP A 375 31.11 -4.14 -42.49
CA ASP A 375 31.37 -2.74 -42.12
C ASP A 375 32.33 -2.00 -43.04
N LYS A 376 31.77 -1.01 -43.76
CA LYS A 376 32.41 0.22 -44.18
C LYS A 376 31.57 1.45 -43.82
N LEU A 377 30.50 1.28 -43.05
CA LEU A 377 29.68 2.38 -42.56
C LEU A 377 30.45 3.12 -41.46
N SER A 378 30.85 4.37 -41.72
CA SER A 378 31.42 5.23 -40.70
C SER A 378 30.39 5.48 -39.59
N ASP A 379 30.82 5.62 -38.33
CA ASP A 379 29.99 5.99 -37.19
C ASP A 379 29.16 7.25 -37.47
N SER A 380 29.61 8.12 -38.38
CA SER A 380 28.92 9.34 -38.82
C SER A 380 27.59 9.05 -39.57
N GLU A 381 27.40 7.84 -40.09
CA GLU A 381 26.19 7.47 -40.83
C GLU A 381 25.07 6.89 -39.98
N ASP A 382 25.30 6.58 -38.69
CA ASP A 382 24.30 6.13 -37.71
C ASP A 382 24.19 7.09 -36.51
N GLN A 383 23.98 8.37 -36.77
CA GLN A 383 23.79 9.39 -35.73
C GLN A 383 22.67 9.04 -34.75
N ALA A 384 21.60 8.43 -35.23
CA ALA A 384 20.48 8.03 -34.41
C ALA A 384 20.83 6.85 -33.48
N GLY A 385 21.63 5.88 -33.95
CA GLY A 385 22.15 4.79 -33.11
C GLY A 385 23.12 5.29 -32.04
N GLN A 386 23.98 6.25 -32.40
CA GLN A 386 24.86 6.93 -31.43
C GLN A 386 24.08 7.68 -30.37
N SER A 387 22.98 8.35 -30.75
CA SER A 387 22.09 9.04 -29.80
C SER A 387 21.47 8.06 -28.79
N ILE A 388 21.00 6.88 -29.23
CA ILE A 388 20.47 5.84 -28.31
C ILE A 388 21.56 5.37 -27.36
N ARG A 389 22.76 5.08 -27.86
CA ARG A 389 23.89 4.70 -27.02
C ARG A 389 24.20 5.77 -25.96
N GLN A 390 24.27 7.03 -26.36
CA GLN A 390 24.51 8.15 -25.43
C GLN A 390 23.41 8.24 -24.37
N ILE A 391 22.14 8.14 -24.76
CA ILE A 391 21.00 8.11 -23.80
C ILE A 391 21.17 6.95 -22.81
N ALA A 392 21.46 5.75 -23.30
CA ALA A 392 21.62 4.56 -22.46
C ALA A 392 22.81 4.71 -21.47
N GLU A 393 23.95 5.17 -21.96
CA GLU A 393 25.15 5.38 -21.12
C GLU A 393 24.93 6.49 -20.07
N LEU A 394 24.25 7.59 -20.43
CA LEU A 394 23.88 8.64 -19.46
C LEU A 394 22.99 8.13 -18.34
N MET A 395 22.11 7.15 -18.59
CA MET A 395 21.24 6.58 -17.56
C MET A 395 21.99 5.85 -16.45
N THR A 396 23.23 5.41 -16.71
CA THR A 396 24.08 4.73 -15.74
C THR A 396 24.91 5.70 -14.88
N VAL A 397 24.85 7.00 -15.16
CA VAL A 397 25.65 8.00 -14.42
C VAL A 397 24.94 8.35 -13.12
N SER A 398 25.63 8.14 -11.99
CA SER A 398 25.17 8.58 -10.68
C SER A 398 25.64 10.01 -10.41
N SER A 399 24.91 10.99 -10.97
CA SER A 399 25.19 12.42 -10.79
C SER A 399 23.89 13.24 -10.73
N PRO A 400 23.79 14.20 -9.80
CA PRO A 400 22.65 15.12 -9.71
C PRO A 400 22.40 15.90 -11.00
N SER A 401 23.46 16.28 -11.71
CA SER A 401 23.39 17.04 -12.97
C SER A 401 22.81 16.21 -14.12
N ALA A 402 23.06 14.90 -14.15
CA ALA A 402 22.46 13.99 -15.11
C ALA A 402 21.00 13.66 -14.71
N GLY A 403 20.72 13.49 -13.41
CA GLY A 403 19.37 13.28 -12.83
C GLY A 403 18.60 12.11 -13.43
N LEU A 404 19.28 11.12 -14.00
CA LEU A 404 18.70 10.03 -14.78
C LEU A 404 18.46 8.77 -13.93
N ALA A 405 18.29 7.61 -14.54
CA ALA A 405 17.74 6.42 -13.92
C ALA A 405 18.50 5.97 -12.65
N VAL A 406 19.82 5.81 -12.72
CA VAL A 406 20.61 5.31 -11.58
C VAL A 406 20.63 6.31 -10.43
N TRP A 407 20.95 7.58 -10.68
CA TRP A 407 20.94 8.61 -9.63
C TRP A 407 19.56 8.76 -9.00
N SER A 408 18.49 8.74 -9.82
CA SER A 408 17.11 8.85 -9.32
C SER A 408 16.72 7.67 -8.44
N MET A 409 17.14 6.45 -8.79
CA MET A 409 16.89 5.26 -7.98
C MET A 409 17.66 5.32 -6.64
N GLU A 410 18.91 5.79 -6.65
CA GLU A 410 19.72 5.96 -5.44
C GLU A 410 19.13 6.95 -4.43
N ASN A 411 18.43 7.96 -4.94
CA ASN A 411 17.82 9.03 -4.14
C ASN A 411 16.31 8.84 -3.96
N PHE A 412 15.78 7.64 -4.23
CA PHE A 412 14.38 7.25 -4.07
C PHE A 412 13.37 8.07 -4.92
N HIS A 413 13.84 8.64 -6.03
CA HIS A 413 13.00 9.29 -7.04
C HIS A 413 12.49 8.27 -8.07
N PHE A 414 11.73 7.27 -7.62
CA PHE A 414 11.32 6.11 -8.44
C PHE A 414 10.57 6.47 -9.70
N SER A 415 9.60 7.40 -9.62
CA SER A 415 8.83 7.86 -10.77
C SER A 415 9.76 8.44 -11.85
N ARG A 416 10.73 9.25 -11.45
CA ARG A 416 11.72 9.86 -12.36
C ARG A 416 12.69 8.82 -12.95
N ALA A 417 13.11 7.82 -12.16
CA ALA A 417 13.96 6.73 -12.64
C ALA A 417 13.25 5.94 -13.76
N LEU A 418 11.98 5.62 -13.57
CA LEU A 418 11.15 4.94 -14.57
C LEU A 418 10.92 5.82 -15.79
N GLU A 419 10.58 7.10 -15.62
CA GLU A 419 10.39 8.05 -16.71
C GLU A 419 11.64 8.14 -17.62
N SER A 420 12.81 8.26 -16.98
CA SER A 420 14.09 8.24 -17.71
C SER A 420 14.27 6.95 -18.50
N THR A 421 14.00 5.80 -17.88
CA THR A 421 14.11 4.49 -18.56
C THR A 421 13.13 4.40 -19.74
N TRP A 422 11.93 4.93 -19.62
CA TRP A 422 10.94 4.97 -20.72
C TRP A 422 11.30 5.94 -21.84
N THR A 423 12.12 6.95 -21.56
CA THR A 423 12.70 7.81 -22.61
C THR A 423 13.59 6.99 -23.55
N LEU A 424 14.37 6.03 -23.02
CA LEU A 424 15.15 5.11 -23.86
C LEU A 424 14.26 4.23 -24.74
N ILE A 425 13.16 3.66 -24.18
CA ILE A 425 12.19 2.87 -24.93
C ILE A 425 11.61 3.67 -26.10
N SER A 426 11.19 4.92 -25.83
CA SER A 426 10.64 5.81 -26.86
C SER A 426 11.66 6.16 -27.96
N ALA A 427 12.91 6.42 -27.56
CA ALA A 427 13.99 6.69 -28.51
C ALA A 427 14.26 5.51 -29.45
N VAL A 428 14.24 4.27 -28.91
CA VAL A 428 14.43 3.05 -29.71
C VAL A 428 13.26 2.77 -30.63
N ASP A 429 12.01 3.02 -30.19
CA ASP A 429 10.83 2.84 -31.06
C ASP A 429 10.86 3.83 -32.24
N ALA A 430 11.21 5.09 -31.98
CA ALA A 430 11.43 6.09 -33.03
C ALA A 430 12.57 5.70 -33.98
N TYR A 431 13.65 5.14 -33.45
CA TYR A 431 14.78 4.65 -34.24
C TYR A 431 14.38 3.51 -35.19
N LEU A 432 13.65 2.51 -34.69
CA LEU A 432 13.12 1.43 -35.53
C LEU A 432 12.14 1.94 -36.59
N THR A 433 11.30 2.91 -36.23
CA THR A 433 10.33 3.50 -37.17
C THR A 433 11.04 4.30 -38.29
N THR A 434 12.09 5.03 -37.98
CA THR A 434 12.87 5.81 -38.94
C THR A 434 13.70 4.92 -39.86
N ASN A 435 14.39 3.92 -39.32
CA ASN A 435 15.26 3.03 -40.10
C ASN A 435 14.51 1.95 -40.87
N LYS A 436 13.24 1.68 -40.55
CA LYS A 436 12.38 0.70 -41.27
C LYS A 436 13.11 -0.63 -41.51
N PRO A 437 13.50 -1.40 -40.46
CA PRO A 437 14.29 -2.62 -40.61
C PRO A 437 13.66 -3.65 -41.55
N TRP A 438 12.32 -3.66 -41.66
CA TRP A 438 11.60 -4.50 -42.63
C TRP A 438 11.93 -4.14 -44.08
N ALA A 439 12.13 -2.86 -44.43
CA ALA A 439 12.54 -2.41 -45.76
C ALA A 439 14.05 -2.61 -45.98
N LEU A 440 14.88 -2.52 -44.93
CA LEU A 440 16.30 -2.85 -45.01
C LEU A 440 16.50 -4.37 -45.30
N ALA A 441 15.60 -5.23 -44.87
CA ALA A 441 15.66 -6.66 -45.07
C ALA A 441 15.32 -7.12 -46.50
N GLU A 442 14.77 -6.22 -47.33
CA GLU A 442 14.46 -6.48 -48.76
C GLU A 442 15.68 -6.27 -49.67
N ASP A 443 16.79 -5.72 -49.17
CA ASP A 443 17.99 -5.37 -49.91
C ASP A 443 19.24 -5.94 -49.21
N ASP A 444 19.80 -6.99 -49.78
CA ASP A 444 20.99 -7.65 -49.20
C ASP A 444 22.20 -6.71 -49.04
N THR A 445 22.29 -5.64 -49.86
CA THR A 445 23.37 -4.66 -49.74
C THR A 445 23.30 -3.83 -48.49
N ARG A 446 22.13 -3.78 -47.85
CA ARG A 446 21.85 -3.07 -46.58
C ARG A 446 21.85 -3.97 -45.33
N ARG A 447 22.22 -5.26 -45.51
CA ARG A 447 22.23 -6.23 -44.40
C ARG A 447 23.10 -5.78 -43.22
N GLY A 448 24.23 -5.11 -43.44
CA GLY A 448 25.08 -4.54 -42.39
C GLY A 448 24.35 -3.45 -41.57
N ARG A 449 23.58 -2.58 -42.28
CA ARG A 449 22.77 -1.57 -41.58
C ARG A 449 21.62 -2.21 -40.80
N LEU A 450 20.95 -3.20 -41.37
CA LEU A 450 19.90 -3.97 -40.67
C LEU A 450 20.45 -4.63 -39.42
N SER A 451 21.62 -5.26 -39.51
CA SER A 451 22.32 -5.90 -38.39
C SER A 451 22.55 -4.91 -37.25
N ARG A 452 23.13 -3.74 -37.56
CA ARG A 452 23.41 -2.67 -36.57
C ARG A 452 22.12 -2.13 -35.95
N VAL A 453 21.07 -1.89 -36.73
CA VAL A 453 19.78 -1.37 -36.24
C VAL A 453 19.17 -2.33 -35.23
N LEU A 454 19.13 -3.62 -35.54
CA LEU A 454 18.52 -4.61 -34.65
C LEU A 454 19.40 -4.93 -33.44
N TYR A 455 20.74 -4.89 -33.59
CA TYR A 455 21.66 -4.98 -32.44
C TYR A 455 21.45 -3.84 -31.46
N ASN A 456 21.41 -2.58 -31.95
CA ASN A 456 21.19 -1.40 -31.09
C ASN A 456 19.86 -1.48 -30.36
N ALA A 457 18.80 -1.94 -31.00
CA ALA A 457 17.50 -2.13 -30.36
C ALA A 457 17.54 -3.23 -29.27
N ALA A 458 18.19 -4.36 -29.54
CA ALA A 458 18.36 -5.45 -28.59
C ALA A 458 19.23 -5.03 -27.37
N GLU A 459 20.33 -4.30 -27.64
CA GLU A 459 21.21 -3.80 -26.59
C GLU A 459 20.52 -2.78 -25.69
N ALA A 460 19.70 -1.88 -26.26
CA ALA A 460 18.88 -0.97 -25.48
C ALA A 460 17.86 -1.71 -24.62
N LEU A 461 17.23 -2.78 -25.12
CA LEU A 461 16.36 -3.65 -24.34
C LEU A 461 17.09 -4.33 -23.18
N ARG A 462 18.37 -4.68 -23.35
CA ARG A 462 19.21 -5.19 -22.27
C ARG A 462 19.41 -4.12 -21.16
N PHE A 463 19.67 -2.86 -21.55
CA PHE A 463 19.75 -1.74 -20.60
C PHE A 463 18.42 -1.56 -19.85
N VAL A 464 17.30 -1.54 -20.56
CA VAL A 464 15.96 -1.43 -19.96
C VAL A 464 15.71 -2.59 -18.99
N ALA A 465 16.10 -3.83 -19.35
CA ALA A 465 15.95 -4.97 -18.47
C ALA A 465 16.69 -4.78 -17.15
N VAL A 466 17.93 -4.29 -17.18
CA VAL A 466 18.75 -4.05 -15.96
C VAL A 466 18.18 -2.88 -15.15
N LEU A 467 17.89 -1.75 -15.78
CA LEU A 467 17.44 -0.53 -15.08
C LEU A 467 16.04 -0.67 -14.46
N ALA A 468 15.15 -1.39 -15.13
CA ALA A 468 13.77 -1.59 -14.66
C ALA A 468 13.63 -2.82 -13.73
N HIS A 469 14.64 -3.69 -13.62
CA HIS A 469 14.54 -4.93 -12.83
C HIS A 469 14.12 -4.75 -11.37
N PRO A 470 14.59 -3.75 -10.64
CA PRO A 470 14.14 -3.55 -9.25
C PRO A 470 12.61 -3.36 -9.13
N VAL A 471 11.99 -2.80 -10.17
CA VAL A 471 10.55 -2.52 -10.22
C VAL A 471 9.76 -3.63 -10.88
N LEU A 472 10.24 -4.17 -12.00
CA LEU A 472 9.60 -5.17 -12.86
C LEU A 472 10.39 -6.50 -12.86
N PRO A 473 10.54 -7.18 -11.71
CA PRO A 473 11.46 -8.31 -11.62
C PRO A 473 11.08 -9.50 -12.49
N GLU A 474 9.80 -9.78 -12.66
CA GLU A 474 9.33 -10.91 -13.45
C GLU A 474 9.49 -10.66 -14.96
N SER A 475 8.98 -9.55 -15.45
CA SER A 475 8.97 -9.21 -16.87
C SER A 475 10.39 -8.96 -17.41
N THR A 476 11.23 -8.28 -16.64
CA THR A 476 12.62 -8.04 -17.03
C THR A 476 13.46 -9.32 -17.00
N THR A 477 13.18 -10.25 -16.07
CA THR A 477 13.82 -11.58 -16.07
C THR A 477 13.38 -12.38 -17.30
N LYS A 478 12.13 -12.30 -17.74
CA LYS A 478 11.65 -12.89 -18.99
C LYS A 478 12.38 -12.29 -20.19
N LEU A 479 12.47 -10.96 -20.27
CA LEU A 479 13.18 -10.24 -21.32
C LEU A 479 14.67 -10.62 -21.37
N TRP A 480 15.33 -10.69 -20.21
CA TRP A 480 16.73 -11.08 -20.07
C TRP A 480 17.01 -12.47 -20.67
N ARG A 481 16.13 -13.44 -20.36
CA ARG A 481 16.20 -14.80 -20.93
C ARG A 481 15.93 -14.80 -22.43
N GLN A 482 14.97 -13.99 -22.89
CA GLN A 482 14.68 -13.87 -24.33
C GLN A 482 15.86 -13.28 -25.11
N LEU A 483 16.66 -12.40 -24.51
CA LEU A 483 17.90 -11.88 -25.08
C LEU A 483 19.06 -12.90 -25.00
N GLY A 484 18.81 -14.14 -24.59
CA GLY A 484 19.83 -15.19 -24.52
C GLY A 484 20.86 -15.02 -23.41
N GLN A 485 20.59 -14.21 -22.40
CA GLN A 485 21.53 -13.94 -21.33
C GLN A 485 21.59 -15.10 -20.33
N PRO A 486 22.80 -15.64 -20.01
CA PRO A 486 22.94 -16.86 -19.21
C PRO A 486 22.87 -16.65 -17.70
N THR A 487 23.02 -15.40 -17.23
CA THR A 487 23.13 -15.07 -15.80
C THR A 487 21.79 -14.72 -15.20
N THR A 488 21.72 -14.72 -13.87
CA THR A 488 20.56 -14.23 -13.11
C THR A 488 20.57 -12.70 -13.09
N LEU A 489 19.54 -12.07 -13.62
CA LEU A 489 19.47 -10.60 -13.73
C LEU A 489 19.49 -9.92 -12.35
N GLY A 490 18.86 -10.49 -11.33
CA GLY A 490 18.83 -9.92 -9.97
C GLY A 490 20.20 -9.82 -9.29
N ASP A 491 21.18 -10.59 -9.75
CA ASP A 491 22.57 -10.55 -9.25
C ASP A 491 23.50 -9.78 -10.22
N TRP A 492 22.96 -9.24 -11.30
CA TRP A 492 23.75 -8.49 -12.27
C TRP A 492 24.27 -7.18 -11.64
N PRO A 493 25.60 -6.92 -11.69
CA PRO A 493 26.15 -5.72 -11.07
C PRO A 493 25.83 -4.48 -11.93
N ILE A 494 24.88 -3.66 -11.45
CA ILE A 494 24.41 -2.47 -12.18
C ILE A 494 25.55 -1.48 -12.52
N GLY A 495 26.57 -1.43 -11.69
CA GLY A 495 27.76 -0.60 -11.93
C GLY A 495 28.63 -1.07 -13.12
N GLU A 496 28.41 -2.27 -13.62
CA GLU A 496 29.10 -2.82 -14.79
C GLU A 496 28.30 -2.67 -16.10
N LEU A 497 27.13 -2.05 -16.04
CA LEU A 497 26.29 -1.84 -17.21
C LEU A 497 26.97 -0.88 -18.20
N ARG A 498 27.37 -1.40 -19.37
CA ARG A 498 28.03 -0.68 -20.46
C ARG A 498 27.38 -1.07 -21.78
N TRP A 499 27.45 -0.18 -22.75
CA TRP A 499 26.98 -0.47 -24.11
C TRP A 499 27.88 -1.49 -24.82
N GLY A 500 27.27 -2.36 -25.63
CA GLY A 500 27.98 -3.34 -26.45
C GLY A 500 28.28 -4.66 -25.75
N GLN A 501 27.54 -5.03 -24.71
CA GLN A 501 27.78 -6.28 -23.98
C GLN A 501 26.91 -7.47 -24.45
N LEU A 502 25.94 -7.26 -25.37
CA LEU A 502 25.31 -8.38 -26.05
C LEU A 502 26.35 -9.05 -26.98
N THR A 503 26.54 -10.35 -26.82
CA THR A 503 27.47 -11.10 -27.68
C THR A 503 26.81 -11.44 -29.00
N PRO A 504 27.34 -11.01 -30.16
CA PRO A 504 26.84 -11.40 -31.46
C PRO A 504 26.81 -12.92 -31.63
N GLY A 505 25.80 -13.43 -32.35
CA GLY A 505 25.61 -14.86 -32.55
C GLY A 505 24.95 -15.61 -31.38
N THR A 506 24.74 -14.98 -30.24
CA THR A 506 24.00 -15.59 -29.11
C THR A 506 22.58 -15.92 -29.56
N PRO A 507 22.09 -17.17 -29.38
CA PRO A 507 20.73 -17.53 -29.70
C PRO A 507 19.75 -16.84 -28.76
N LEU A 508 18.65 -16.35 -29.32
CA LEU A 508 17.51 -15.85 -28.53
C LEU A 508 16.86 -16.97 -27.72
N GLY A 509 16.39 -16.65 -26.55
CA GLY A 509 15.50 -17.53 -25.79
C GLY A 509 14.08 -17.56 -26.38
N LYS A 510 13.24 -18.46 -25.87
CA LYS A 510 11.84 -18.60 -26.32
C LYS A 510 11.09 -17.29 -26.19
N SER A 511 10.56 -16.78 -27.30
CA SER A 511 9.76 -15.56 -27.34
C SER A 511 8.44 -15.74 -26.59
N GLN A 512 8.09 -14.80 -25.74
CA GLN A 512 6.85 -14.72 -24.96
C GLN A 512 6.45 -13.25 -24.78
N ALA A 513 5.17 -12.95 -24.91
CA ALA A 513 4.69 -11.60 -24.62
C ALA A 513 5.00 -11.21 -23.15
N LEU A 514 5.60 -10.05 -22.95
CA LEU A 514 5.87 -9.52 -21.61
C LEU A 514 4.59 -8.98 -20.97
N PHE A 515 3.84 -8.18 -21.73
CA PHE A 515 2.61 -7.54 -21.32
C PHE A 515 1.57 -7.63 -22.46
N PRO A 516 0.67 -8.61 -22.42
CA PRO A 516 -0.44 -8.68 -23.39
C PRO A 516 -1.33 -7.46 -23.26
N ARG A 517 -1.77 -6.89 -24.39
CA ARG A 517 -2.75 -5.79 -24.37
C ARG A 517 -4.07 -6.27 -23.80
N ILE A 518 -4.72 -5.43 -23.00
CA ILE A 518 -5.99 -5.74 -22.33
C ILE A 518 -7.07 -4.71 -22.70
N GLU A 519 -8.32 -5.17 -22.70
CA GLU A 519 -9.47 -4.27 -22.86
C GLU A 519 -9.77 -3.58 -21.53
N LYS A 520 -9.81 -2.23 -21.58
CA LYS A 520 -9.87 -1.38 -20.37
C LYS A 520 -11.11 -1.66 -19.53
N ALA A 521 -12.29 -1.66 -20.17
CA ALA A 521 -13.57 -1.83 -19.48
C ALA A 521 -13.66 -3.22 -18.81
N GLU A 522 -13.31 -4.27 -19.53
CA GLU A 522 -13.33 -5.65 -19.05
C GLU A 522 -12.37 -5.86 -17.88
N ALA A 523 -11.16 -5.31 -17.95
CA ALA A 523 -10.17 -5.43 -16.88
C ALA A 523 -10.63 -4.74 -15.60
N ILE A 524 -11.20 -3.54 -15.71
CA ILE A 524 -11.73 -2.78 -14.56
C ILE A 524 -12.91 -3.53 -13.94
N GLU A 525 -13.90 -3.94 -14.74
CA GLU A 525 -15.07 -4.69 -14.27
C GLU A 525 -14.65 -5.97 -13.52
N ARG A 526 -13.67 -6.69 -14.06
CA ARG A 526 -13.15 -7.91 -13.44
C ARG A 526 -12.48 -7.65 -12.10
N MET A 527 -11.64 -6.60 -11.98
CA MET A 527 -11.00 -6.21 -10.71
C MET A 527 -12.03 -5.78 -9.67
N GLU A 528 -13.02 -4.96 -10.08
CA GLU A 528 -14.10 -4.51 -9.18
C GLU A 528 -15.01 -5.67 -8.74
N SER A 529 -15.34 -6.60 -9.63
CA SER A 529 -16.10 -7.81 -9.29
C SER A 529 -15.39 -8.64 -8.23
N MET A 530 -14.09 -8.91 -8.43
CA MET A 530 -13.26 -9.66 -7.47
C MET A 530 -13.13 -8.92 -6.12
N GLU A 531 -13.01 -7.57 -6.14
CA GLU A 531 -13.00 -6.76 -4.93
C GLU A 531 -14.32 -6.88 -4.16
N ASN A 532 -15.45 -6.78 -4.87
CA ASN A 532 -16.79 -6.91 -4.30
C ASN A 532 -17.03 -8.32 -3.72
N GLU A 533 -16.55 -9.38 -4.39
CA GLU A 533 -16.63 -10.76 -3.90
C GLU A 533 -15.79 -10.93 -2.62
N ALA A 534 -14.56 -10.40 -2.61
CA ALA A 534 -13.69 -10.46 -1.46
C ALA A 534 -14.23 -9.67 -0.25
N GLN A 535 -15.01 -8.61 -0.48
CA GLN A 535 -15.70 -7.87 0.60
C GLN A 535 -16.88 -8.66 1.19
N LYS A 536 -17.55 -9.50 0.40
CA LYS A 536 -18.68 -10.35 0.86
C LYS A 536 -18.22 -11.59 1.63
N GLN A 537 -16.98 -12.04 1.40
CA GLN A 537 -16.43 -13.18 2.13
C GLN A 537 -16.13 -12.77 3.58
N PRO A 538 -16.56 -13.57 4.57
CA PRO A 538 -16.14 -13.36 5.94
C PRO A 538 -14.61 -13.40 5.98
N SER A 539 -14.02 -12.55 6.82
CA SER A 539 -12.55 -12.55 7.03
C SER A 539 -12.08 -14.00 7.25
N PRO A 540 -10.95 -14.44 6.68
CA PRO A 540 -10.48 -15.83 6.79
C PRO A 540 -10.39 -16.34 8.24
N VAL A 541 -10.45 -15.44 9.19
CA VAL A 541 -10.44 -15.74 10.62
C VAL A 541 -11.84 -16.06 11.20
N THR A 542 -12.93 -15.66 10.52
CA THR A 542 -14.31 -15.91 10.96
C THR A 542 -14.92 -17.18 10.40
N ALA A 543 -14.21 -17.92 9.51
CA ALA A 543 -14.66 -19.21 9.03
C ALA A 543 -14.41 -20.28 10.12
N PRO A 544 -15.44 -21.01 10.60
CA PRO A 544 -15.23 -22.06 11.57
C PRO A 544 -14.38 -23.18 10.97
N ALA A 545 -13.37 -23.62 11.70
CA ALA A 545 -12.62 -24.84 11.41
C ALA A 545 -13.53 -26.05 11.70
N SER A 546 -14.48 -26.33 10.79
CA SER A 546 -15.23 -27.57 10.84
C SER A 546 -15.96 -27.79 9.50
N ALA A 547 -15.28 -28.45 8.61
CA ALA A 547 -15.90 -29.13 7.49
C ALA A 547 -15.41 -30.58 7.44
N LEU A 548 -15.72 -31.34 8.48
CA LEU A 548 -15.71 -32.81 8.47
C LEU A 548 -16.63 -33.30 9.61
N ALA A 549 -17.95 -33.23 9.42
CA ALA A 549 -18.93 -34.19 9.92
C ALA A 549 -20.33 -33.77 9.45
N ALA A 550 -21.00 -34.71 8.83
CA ALA A 550 -22.30 -34.56 8.21
C ALA A 550 -23.45 -34.32 9.20
N GLY A 551 -24.41 -33.52 8.76
CA GLY A 551 -25.82 -33.72 9.02
C GLY A 551 -26.40 -33.05 10.26
N SER A 552 -27.06 -31.93 10.05
CA SER A 552 -28.46 -31.76 10.51
C SER A 552 -28.83 -30.25 10.43
N THR A 553 -29.88 -30.01 9.70
CA THR A 553 -30.53 -28.72 9.49
C THR A 553 -31.09 -28.14 10.77
N THR A 554 -30.69 -26.91 11.14
CA THR A 554 -31.57 -25.96 11.81
C THR A 554 -31.20 -24.54 11.43
N ALA A 555 -32.16 -23.78 10.95
CA ALA A 555 -32.03 -22.40 10.51
C ALA A 555 -31.55 -21.49 11.66
N ALA A 556 -30.42 -20.81 11.47
CA ALA A 556 -29.93 -19.78 12.39
C ALA A 556 -30.70 -18.47 12.12
N SER A 557 -31.30 -17.92 13.14
CA SER A 557 -31.88 -16.58 13.17
C SER A 557 -30.84 -15.49 12.96
N PRO A 558 -31.16 -14.34 12.33
CA PRO A 558 -30.20 -13.25 12.13
C PRO A 558 -29.73 -12.71 13.48
N GLY A 559 -28.43 -12.55 13.64
CA GLY A 559 -27.81 -12.01 14.85
C GLY A 559 -28.38 -10.65 15.24
N ALA A 560 -28.70 -10.49 16.51
CA ALA A 560 -29.22 -9.25 17.08
C ALA A 560 -28.25 -8.10 16.83
N ALA A 561 -28.74 -6.99 16.28
CA ALA A 561 -27.98 -5.75 16.14
C ALA A 561 -27.49 -5.26 17.51
N GLU A 562 -26.33 -4.63 17.54
CA GLU A 562 -25.79 -4.00 18.76
C GLU A 562 -26.83 -3.04 19.35
N LYS A 563 -27.09 -3.15 20.65
CA LYS A 563 -28.08 -2.29 21.32
C LYS A 563 -27.54 -0.89 21.42
N ILE A 564 -28.22 0.09 20.85
CA ILE A 564 -27.93 1.52 21.01
C ILE A 564 -28.68 2.08 22.21
N GLY A 565 -28.12 3.09 22.88
CA GLY A 565 -28.79 3.81 23.94
C GLY A 565 -29.97 4.65 23.41
N ILE A 566 -30.94 4.95 24.28
CA ILE A 566 -32.07 5.80 23.90
C ILE A 566 -31.62 7.20 23.46
N GLU A 567 -30.48 7.69 24.00
CA GLU A 567 -29.89 8.97 23.65
C GLU A 567 -29.39 8.99 22.20
N ASP A 568 -28.87 7.89 21.68
CA ASP A 568 -28.46 7.77 20.28
C ASP A 568 -29.64 7.66 19.33
N PHE A 569 -30.67 6.95 19.73
CA PHE A 569 -31.92 6.89 18.97
C PHE A 569 -32.63 8.26 18.94
N ALA A 570 -32.59 9.02 20.00
CA ALA A 570 -33.19 10.35 20.10
C ALA A 570 -32.54 11.39 19.17
N LYS A 571 -31.31 11.13 18.67
CA LYS A 571 -30.65 11.97 17.67
C LYS A 571 -31.26 11.81 16.27
N ILE A 572 -32.01 10.73 16.01
CA ILE A 572 -32.63 10.48 14.72
C ILE A 572 -34.00 11.20 14.72
N GLU A 573 -34.15 12.15 13.79
CA GLU A 573 -35.43 12.82 13.61
C GLU A 573 -36.21 12.13 12.49
N MET A 574 -37.37 11.53 12.86
CA MET A 574 -38.28 10.88 11.91
C MET A 574 -39.60 11.61 11.86
N ARG A 575 -40.16 11.77 10.66
CA ARG A 575 -41.45 12.40 10.42
C ARG A 575 -42.31 11.61 9.45
N VAL A 576 -43.63 11.84 9.54
CA VAL A 576 -44.57 11.40 8.52
C VAL A 576 -44.41 12.26 7.28
N GLY A 577 -44.06 11.65 6.16
CA GLY A 577 -43.96 12.33 4.85
C GLY A 577 -45.02 11.80 3.89
N GLN A 578 -45.57 12.68 3.03
CA GLN A 578 -46.44 12.26 1.94
C GLN A 578 -45.73 12.40 0.59
N ILE A 579 -45.71 11.33 -0.19
CA ILE A 579 -45.14 11.32 -1.52
C ILE A 579 -46.04 12.14 -2.47
N LYS A 580 -45.51 13.22 -3.01
CA LYS A 580 -46.21 14.10 -3.96
C LYS A 580 -45.92 13.72 -5.42
N THR A 581 -44.66 13.38 -5.75
CA THR A 581 -44.28 12.87 -7.07
C THR A 581 -43.32 11.71 -6.94
N ALA A 582 -43.32 10.82 -7.93
CA ALA A 582 -42.37 9.73 -8.06
C ALA A 582 -41.98 9.56 -9.54
N GLU A 583 -40.69 9.53 -9.83
CA GLU A 583 -40.14 9.46 -11.18
C GLU A 583 -38.98 8.46 -11.23
N ARG A 584 -38.85 7.75 -12.35
CA ARG A 584 -37.65 6.89 -12.57
C ARG A 584 -36.46 7.77 -12.92
N ILE A 585 -35.30 7.43 -12.36
CA ILE A 585 -34.05 8.12 -12.69
C ILE A 585 -33.45 7.46 -13.94
N VAL A 586 -33.21 8.26 -14.99
CA VAL A 586 -32.60 7.78 -16.24
C VAL A 586 -31.21 7.20 -15.96
N GLY A 587 -30.98 5.96 -16.38
CA GLY A 587 -29.70 5.26 -16.14
C GLY A 587 -29.56 4.64 -14.74
N ALA A 588 -30.65 4.52 -13.98
CA ALA A 588 -30.64 3.90 -12.65
C ALA A 588 -31.88 3.01 -12.43
N ASP A 589 -31.81 1.74 -12.85
CA ASP A 589 -32.94 0.79 -12.84
C ASP A 589 -33.52 0.48 -11.44
N LYS A 590 -32.79 0.80 -10.37
CA LYS A 590 -33.19 0.52 -8.99
C LYS A 590 -33.70 1.74 -8.23
N LEU A 591 -33.54 2.96 -8.77
CA LEU A 591 -33.80 4.20 -8.05
C LEU A 591 -35.04 4.93 -8.56
N LEU A 592 -35.88 5.38 -7.64
CA LEU A 592 -36.91 6.37 -7.85
C LEU A 592 -36.48 7.69 -7.23
N LYS A 593 -36.73 8.80 -7.93
CA LYS A 593 -36.70 10.18 -7.42
C LYS A 593 -38.09 10.52 -6.94
N LEU A 594 -38.20 10.84 -5.67
CA LEU A 594 -39.46 11.16 -5.00
C LEU A 594 -39.40 12.60 -4.49
N THR A 595 -40.51 13.33 -4.61
CA THR A 595 -40.73 14.54 -3.81
C THR A 595 -41.67 14.20 -2.67
N VAL A 596 -41.23 14.51 -1.45
CA VAL A 596 -41.96 14.12 -0.23
C VAL A 596 -42.20 15.37 0.61
N ASP A 597 -43.46 15.61 0.89
CA ASP A 597 -43.93 16.66 1.79
C ASP A 597 -43.78 16.17 3.24
N ILE A 598 -42.96 16.84 4.04
CA ILE A 598 -42.71 16.50 5.46
C ILE A 598 -43.39 17.51 6.42
N GLY A 599 -44.37 18.27 5.92
CA GLY A 599 -45.17 19.22 6.68
C GLY A 599 -44.55 20.59 6.82
N THR A 600 -43.21 20.68 6.97
CA THR A 600 -42.46 21.93 7.06
C THR A 600 -41.88 22.38 5.72
N GLU A 601 -41.61 21.43 4.83
CA GLU A 601 -41.04 21.65 3.50
C GLU A 601 -41.26 20.42 2.61
N ILE A 602 -41.00 20.59 1.31
CA ILE A 602 -41.00 19.48 0.34
C ILE A 602 -39.55 19.09 0.08
N ARG A 603 -39.22 17.82 0.24
CA ARG A 603 -37.87 17.29 0.02
C ARG A 603 -37.79 16.35 -1.15
N GLN A 604 -36.65 16.39 -1.85
CA GLN A 604 -36.30 15.40 -2.84
C GLN A 604 -35.55 14.24 -2.16
N ILE A 605 -36.04 13.03 -2.36
CA ILE A 605 -35.48 11.81 -1.78
C ILE A 605 -35.31 10.77 -2.88
N CYS A 606 -34.13 10.13 -2.96
CA CYS A 606 -33.89 9.01 -3.85
C CYS A 606 -34.03 7.70 -3.07
N ALA A 607 -34.88 6.78 -3.55
CA ALA A 607 -35.16 5.51 -2.90
C ALA A 607 -34.90 4.32 -3.84
N GLY A 608 -34.25 3.26 -3.33
CA GLY A 608 -33.90 2.04 -4.06
C GLY A 608 -35.06 1.07 -4.23
N ILE A 609 -36.20 1.52 -4.71
CA ILE A 609 -37.46 0.78 -4.76
C ILE A 609 -38.04 0.63 -6.18
N ALA A 610 -37.35 1.12 -7.22
CA ALA A 610 -37.87 1.19 -8.60
C ALA A 610 -38.24 -0.18 -9.20
N GLN A 611 -37.63 -1.26 -8.70
CA GLN A 611 -37.92 -2.63 -9.17
C GLN A 611 -39.17 -3.24 -8.55
N TYR A 612 -39.65 -2.66 -7.44
CA TYR A 612 -40.76 -3.23 -6.65
C TYR A 612 -42.00 -2.34 -6.59
N TYR A 613 -41.88 -1.06 -6.98
CA TYR A 613 -42.94 -0.09 -6.93
C TYR A 613 -43.08 0.68 -8.23
N GLU A 614 -44.28 0.77 -8.74
CA GLU A 614 -44.62 1.65 -9.83
C GLU A 614 -44.77 3.09 -9.33
N PRO A 615 -44.15 4.11 -9.95
CA PRO A 615 -44.19 5.48 -9.47
C PRO A 615 -45.58 6.00 -9.15
N GLU A 616 -46.54 5.73 -10.01
CA GLU A 616 -47.91 6.21 -9.92
C GLU A 616 -48.64 5.71 -8.67
N LYS A 617 -48.32 4.50 -8.21
CA LYS A 617 -48.92 3.88 -7.01
C LYS A 617 -48.32 4.37 -5.70
N LEU A 618 -47.26 5.18 -5.75
CA LEU A 618 -46.62 5.78 -4.59
C LEU A 618 -47.16 7.17 -4.26
N ILE A 619 -47.74 7.85 -5.25
CA ILE A 619 -48.26 9.21 -5.06
C ILE A 619 -49.41 9.19 -4.06
N GLY A 620 -49.36 10.10 -3.09
CA GLY A 620 -50.35 10.24 -2.03
C GLY A 620 -50.08 9.36 -0.81
N ARG A 621 -49.16 8.35 -0.88
CA ARG A 621 -48.86 7.48 0.28
C ARG A 621 -48.15 8.25 1.39
N LYS A 622 -48.56 8.01 2.61
CA LYS A 622 -47.85 8.46 3.82
C LYS A 622 -46.79 7.43 4.21
N VAL A 623 -45.54 7.88 4.42
CA VAL A 623 -44.38 7.05 4.71
C VAL A 623 -43.57 7.63 5.86
N ALA A 624 -42.84 6.78 6.58
CA ALA A 624 -41.88 7.21 7.60
C ALA A 624 -40.59 7.69 6.93
N VAL A 625 -40.12 8.90 7.28
CA VAL A 625 -38.97 9.57 6.69
C VAL A 625 -38.00 10.01 7.78
N VAL A 626 -36.71 9.65 7.64
CA VAL A 626 -35.62 10.24 8.44
C VAL A 626 -35.25 11.57 7.79
N VAL A 627 -35.37 12.67 8.56
CA VAL A 627 -35.27 14.04 8.00
C VAL A 627 -34.01 14.78 8.38
N ASN A 628 -33.20 14.32 9.30
CA ASN A 628 -31.97 14.97 9.74
C ASN A 628 -30.69 14.27 9.23
N LEU A 629 -30.78 13.65 8.05
CA LEU A 629 -29.62 13.13 7.34
C LEU A 629 -28.97 14.21 6.47
N ALA A 630 -27.64 14.21 6.38
CA ALA A 630 -26.91 15.07 5.45
C ALA A 630 -27.30 14.74 4.00
N PRO A 631 -27.51 15.77 3.13
CA PRO A 631 -27.83 15.56 1.73
C PRO A 631 -26.77 14.73 1.02
N ARG A 632 -27.19 13.80 0.16
CA ARG A 632 -26.31 12.92 -0.62
C ARG A 632 -26.70 12.88 -2.09
N LYS A 633 -25.73 12.93 -3.00
CA LYS A 633 -25.97 12.73 -4.43
C LYS A 633 -25.94 11.25 -4.81
N LEU A 634 -27.01 10.77 -5.43
CA LEU A 634 -27.15 9.43 -5.97
C LEU A 634 -27.39 9.50 -7.47
N ARG A 635 -26.44 9.02 -8.28
CA ARG A 635 -26.49 9.11 -9.76
C ARG A 635 -26.79 10.53 -10.27
N GLY A 636 -26.14 11.54 -9.67
CA GLY A 636 -26.29 12.94 -10.04
C GLY A 636 -27.53 13.65 -9.46
N VAL A 637 -28.42 12.90 -8.82
CA VAL A 637 -29.65 13.43 -8.19
C VAL A 637 -29.43 13.56 -6.69
N GLU A 638 -29.72 14.71 -6.12
CA GLU A 638 -29.60 14.96 -4.68
C GLU A 638 -30.72 14.30 -3.90
N SER A 639 -30.37 13.60 -2.81
CA SER A 639 -31.30 13.01 -1.85
C SER A 639 -31.14 13.67 -0.50
N ASN A 640 -32.21 14.30 0.00
CA ASN A 640 -32.23 15.02 1.27
C ASN A 640 -33.21 14.33 2.25
N GLY A 641 -32.81 13.17 2.77
CA GLY A 641 -33.57 12.32 3.66
C GLY A 641 -33.61 10.86 3.19
N MET A 642 -34.23 10.00 4.00
CA MET A 642 -34.34 8.56 3.73
C MET A 642 -35.74 8.06 4.11
N ILE A 643 -36.40 7.33 3.20
CA ILE A 643 -37.67 6.61 3.50
C ILE A 643 -37.34 5.28 4.18
N ILE A 644 -38.05 4.96 5.22
CA ILE A 644 -37.91 3.69 5.97
C ILE A 644 -38.66 2.59 5.25
N ALA A 645 -38.01 1.45 5.07
CA ALA A 645 -38.60 0.23 4.52
C ALA A 645 -38.10 -1.00 5.28
N ALA A 646 -38.97 -1.99 5.45
CA ALA A 646 -38.61 -3.31 5.93
C ALA A 646 -38.14 -4.17 4.77
N SER A 647 -37.07 -4.97 4.96
CA SER A 647 -36.62 -5.99 3.99
C SER A 647 -37.36 -7.30 4.25
N VAL A 648 -38.10 -7.80 3.28
CA VAL A 648 -38.95 -9.00 3.42
C VAL A 648 -38.48 -10.08 2.43
N GLY A 649 -38.38 -11.31 2.93
CA GLY A 649 -37.99 -12.48 2.15
C GLY A 649 -36.45 -12.59 1.88
N PRO A 650 -35.99 -13.70 1.29
CA PRO A 650 -34.57 -13.96 1.08
C PRO A 650 -33.89 -12.99 0.09
N GLU A 651 -34.69 -12.36 -0.80
CA GLU A 651 -34.20 -11.37 -1.77
C GLU A 651 -34.23 -9.93 -1.23
N GLY A 652 -34.65 -9.72 0.03
CA GLY A 652 -34.64 -8.41 0.66
C GLY A 652 -35.63 -7.41 0.03
N ARG A 653 -36.82 -7.87 -0.46
CA ARG A 653 -37.82 -6.99 -1.06
C ARG A 653 -38.19 -5.85 -0.11
N PRO A 654 -38.03 -4.57 -0.48
CA PRO A 654 -38.39 -3.45 0.37
C PRO A 654 -39.91 -3.29 0.49
N VAL A 655 -40.40 -3.21 1.72
CA VAL A 655 -41.79 -2.86 2.05
C VAL A 655 -41.77 -1.55 2.82
N LEU A 656 -42.35 -0.51 2.25
CA LEU A 656 -42.36 0.83 2.84
C LEU A 656 -43.10 0.86 4.16
N ALA A 657 -42.49 1.40 5.20
CA ALA A 657 -43.15 1.71 6.44
C ALA A 657 -44.15 2.86 6.20
N GLY A 658 -45.39 2.60 6.41
CA GLY A 658 -46.51 3.53 6.15
C GLY A 658 -47.53 3.52 7.25
N PHE A 659 -48.56 4.36 7.09
CA PHE A 659 -49.67 4.58 8.06
C PHE A 659 -51.00 4.28 7.36
N PRO A 660 -51.40 2.99 7.32
CA PRO A 660 -52.61 2.60 6.57
C PRO A 660 -53.95 2.88 7.29
N ASP A 661 -53.93 2.91 8.62
CA ASP A 661 -55.17 2.77 9.43
C ASP A 661 -55.59 4.07 10.13
N GLU A 662 -54.83 5.16 10.07
CA GLU A 662 -55.16 6.42 10.76
C GLU A 662 -54.86 7.65 9.92
N ASP A 663 -55.62 8.71 10.14
CA ASP A 663 -55.40 10.00 9.51
C ASP A 663 -54.28 10.78 10.24
N VAL A 664 -53.06 10.32 10.08
CA VAL A 664 -51.85 10.93 10.69
C VAL A 664 -51.48 12.19 9.92
N GLU A 665 -51.25 13.30 10.62
CA GLU A 665 -50.87 14.56 10.02
C GLU A 665 -49.48 14.48 9.33
N ILE A 666 -49.37 15.08 8.14
CA ILE A 666 -48.07 15.20 7.44
C ILE A 666 -47.16 16.08 8.30
N GLY A 667 -45.90 15.63 8.49
CA GLY A 667 -44.92 16.30 9.34
C GLY A 667 -44.98 15.87 10.82
N ALA A 668 -45.94 15.06 11.24
CA ALA A 668 -45.98 14.52 12.61
C ALA A 668 -44.68 13.80 12.93
N ARG A 669 -44.12 14.07 14.10
CA ARG A 669 -42.86 13.46 14.56
C ARG A 669 -43.14 12.04 15.07
N LEU A 670 -42.34 11.09 14.58
CA LEU A 670 -42.31 9.73 15.11
C LEU A 670 -41.39 9.72 16.35
N LYS A 671 -41.90 9.09 17.41
CA LYS A 671 -41.17 9.02 18.69
C LYS A 671 -40.72 7.59 18.98
#